data_3df34f76334565865d37d182d5436bd8
#
_entry.id   3df34f76334565865d37d182d5436bd8
#
_cell.length_a   1.000
_cell.length_b   1.000
_cell.length_c   1.000
_cell.angle_alpha   90.00
_cell.angle_beta   90.00
_cell.angle_gamma   90.00
#
_symmetry.space_group_name_H-M   'P 1'
#
loop_
_entity.id
_entity.type
_entity.pdbx_description
1 polymer ?
#
loop_
_entity_poly.entity_id
_entity_poly.type
_entity_poly.pdbx_seq_one_letter_code
_entity_poly.pdbx_strand_id
1 'polypeptide(L)'
;MEQTSPIQALLQQRTLLQLEYYTEKEAFRKLTEQIGMRRKVKRGDAWFPLRIGKSFYNSLNQKSIEVFRTSDEEIDHNFEFGRPVVFFQVKNHPGEISSHASFKSAASSSPSAMSSSQNTISLSQGAASSSSASNPKSIKYFSFTGTVSYVDGDRMVINVPDSVSLLDLQTEEPIGVQLSFDETSYKLMFEALDRTMKAKNNRLAYLRDLFYSHQKAGRFSFEPMKFPWLNPTQERAVNEVLWAKDVAIVHGPPGTGKTTTLVEAINETLMRESQVLVCAQSNMAVDWISEKLVDRGINVLRIGNPTRVNDKMLGFTYERRFESHPDYPQLWAIRKAIRELRSNRKKGSESFHQKMDRLRSRAAEIEIRINAELFGEARVIACTLVGSAHRLLEGMKFGTLFIDEAAQALEAACWIPMRRASRVILAGDHCQLPPTVKSIAALRAGLGKTLMERIAENKPEVVTLLKIQYRMNEDIMRFSSDWFYGGQVESAPQIKYRSILDFDHPITWIDTSNEENRITIEGEDAPEDSASTSSSSSAANQNSDLNFKEQFVGESYGRINKAEAELTLLTLAEYFTKIGKQRVLGDSIDVGIISPYRAQVQYLKKLIKKYEFFKPYRRLISVNTVDGFQGQERDVILISLVRSNDEGQIGFLKDLRRMNVAMTRARMKLIILGNKDTMTKHPFYKKLWEYVEGLNNDE
;
A
#
# COMPACT_ATOMS: atom_id res chain seq x y z
N MET A 1 31.24 -7.63 -23.04
CA MET A 1 30.86 -7.73 -21.61
C MET A 1 30.81 -9.21 -21.28
N GLU A 2 31.64 -9.67 -20.34
CA GLU A 2 31.58 -11.05 -19.86
C GLU A 2 30.18 -11.33 -19.29
N GLN A 3 29.54 -12.38 -19.79
CA GLN A 3 28.24 -12.81 -19.29
C GLN A 3 28.40 -13.26 -17.84
N THR A 4 27.95 -12.46 -16.90
CA THR A 4 27.93 -12.85 -15.48
C THR A 4 27.10 -14.12 -15.32
N SER A 5 27.65 -15.14 -14.69
CA SER A 5 26.93 -16.39 -14.43
C SER A 5 25.59 -16.12 -13.73
N PRO A 6 24.48 -16.78 -14.10
CA PRO A 6 23.19 -16.66 -13.42
C PRO A 6 23.28 -16.80 -11.91
N ILE A 7 24.15 -17.72 -11.44
CA ILE A 7 24.37 -17.96 -10.01
C ILE A 7 25.06 -16.76 -9.35
N GLN A 8 26.06 -16.15 -10.02
CA GLN A 8 26.73 -14.96 -9.50
C GLN A 8 25.79 -13.76 -9.42
N ALA A 9 24.95 -13.58 -10.44
CA ALA A 9 23.96 -12.52 -10.46
C ALA A 9 22.91 -12.68 -9.35
N LEU A 10 22.43 -13.90 -9.09
CA LEU A 10 21.54 -14.20 -7.96
C LEU A 10 22.22 -14.02 -6.60
N LEU A 11 23.49 -14.37 -6.49
CA LEU A 11 24.29 -14.14 -5.28
C LEU A 11 24.42 -12.63 -5.01
N GLN A 12 24.65 -11.83 -6.04
CA GLN A 12 24.66 -10.38 -5.93
C GLN A 12 23.28 -9.87 -5.45
N GLN A 13 22.17 -10.32 -6.05
CA GLN A 13 20.82 -9.96 -5.62
C GLN A 13 20.58 -10.33 -4.14
N ARG A 14 21.04 -11.50 -3.72
CA ARG A 14 20.96 -11.95 -2.33
C ARG A 14 21.74 -11.03 -1.37
N THR A 15 22.93 -10.61 -1.78
CA THR A 15 23.75 -9.68 -0.99
C THR A 15 23.09 -8.30 -0.88
N LEU A 16 22.54 -7.79 -1.98
CA LEU A 16 21.83 -6.52 -1.99
C LEU A 16 20.53 -6.59 -1.16
N LEU A 17 19.81 -7.71 -1.23
CA LEU A 17 18.62 -7.94 -0.39
C LEU A 17 19.00 -7.99 1.10
N GLN A 18 20.17 -8.53 1.45
CA GLN A 18 20.66 -8.54 2.82
C GLN A 18 20.98 -7.13 3.32
N LEU A 19 21.54 -6.27 2.47
CA LEU A 19 21.76 -4.87 2.78
C LEU A 19 20.44 -4.14 3.00
N GLU A 20 19.44 -4.38 2.16
CA GLU A 20 18.08 -3.83 2.33
C GLU A 20 17.44 -4.29 3.64
N TYR A 21 17.54 -5.60 3.93
CA TYR A 21 17.03 -6.19 5.18
C TYR A 21 17.61 -5.49 6.41
N TYR A 22 18.93 -5.32 6.47
CA TYR A 22 19.57 -4.64 7.60
C TYR A 22 19.20 -3.17 7.67
N THR A 23 19.14 -2.48 6.54
CA THR A 23 18.73 -1.07 6.46
C THR A 23 17.31 -0.88 6.97
N GLU A 24 16.40 -1.74 6.52
CA GLU A 24 15.00 -1.68 6.92
C GLU A 24 14.79 -2.06 8.39
N LYS A 25 15.48 -3.09 8.84
CA LYS A 25 15.46 -3.54 10.25
C LYS A 25 15.99 -2.45 11.19
N GLU A 26 17.10 -1.82 10.83
CA GLU A 26 17.69 -0.73 11.61
C GLU A 26 16.80 0.52 11.61
N ALA A 27 16.24 0.90 10.45
CA ALA A 27 15.28 1.99 10.36
C ALA A 27 14.03 1.72 11.22
N PHE A 28 13.53 0.49 11.18
CA PHE A 28 12.40 0.07 12.01
C PHE A 28 12.76 0.11 13.50
N ARG A 29 13.95 -0.38 13.87
CA ARG A 29 14.45 -0.34 15.25
C ARG A 29 14.52 1.11 15.76
N LYS A 30 15.11 2.02 14.99
CA LYS A 30 15.15 3.46 15.34
C LYS A 30 13.75 4.03 15.53
N LEU A 31 12.81 3.69 14.66
CA LEU A 31 11.42 4.12 14.78
C LEU A 31 10.71 3.54 16.01
N THR A 32 11.04 2.31 16.41
CA THR A 32 10.40 1.65 17.57
C THR A 32 11.05 2.02 18.88
N GLU A 33 12.35 2.19 18.94
CA GLU A 33 13.10 2.46 20.19
C GLU A 33 13.23 3.96 20.50
N GLN A 34 13.43 4.80 19.49
CA GLN A 34 13.75 6.22 19.65
C GLN A 34 12.53 7.16 19.60
N ILE A 35 11.44 6.72 18.98
CA ILE A 35 10.22 7.54 18.87
C ILE A 35 9.31 7.29 20.08
N GLY A 36 8.98 8.36 20.82
CA GLY A 36 8.06 8.30 21.94
C GLY A 36 6.66 7.80 21.56
N MET A 37 5.97 7.14 22.50
CA MET A 37 4.69 6.44 22.28
C MET A 37 3.62 7.34 21.65
N ARG A 38 3.49 8.60 22.09
CA ARG A 38 2.53 9.56 21.51
C ARG A 38 2.75 9.79 20.00
N ARG A 39 4.01 9.85 19.56
CA ARG A 39 4.33 9.99 18.13
C ARG A 39 4.01 8.71 17.33
N LYS A 40 4.24 7.51 17.90
CA LYS A 40 3.88 6.23 17.25
C LYS A 40 2.38 6.12 17.02
N VAL A 41 1.59 6.45 18.05
CA VAL A 41 0.12 6.45 17.96
C VAL A 41 -0.35 7.45 16.89
N LYS A 42 0.19 8.67 16.92
CA LYS A 42 -0.18 9.73 15.96
C LYS A 42 0.22 9.40 14.51
N ARG A 43 1.23 8.54 14.31
CA ARG A 43 1.63 8.03 12.98
C ARG A 43 0.81 6.83 12.54
N GLY A 44 0.00 6.25 13.42
CA GLY A 44 -0.75 5.03 13.14
C GLY A 44 0.05 3.74 13.22
N ASP A 45 1.28 3.76 13.77
CA ASP A 45 2.16 2.60 13.92
C ASP A 45 1.90 1.82 15.21
N ALA A 46 1.15 2.40 16.15
CA ALA A 46 0.74 1.79 17.42
C ALA A 46 -0.67 2.19 17.82
N TRP A 47 -1.38 1.28 18.47
CA TRP A 47 -2.62 1.58 19.22
C TRP A 47 -2.33 1.53 20.71
N PHE A 48 -2.57 2.62 21.39
CA PHE A 48 -2.37 2.74 22.84
C PHE A 48 -3.22 3.90 23.39
N PRO A 49 -3.96 3.70 24.50
CA PRO A 49 -4.23 2.43 25.16
C PRO A 49 -5.18 1.53 24.36
N LEU A 50 -5.18 0.23 24.68
CA LEU A 50 -6.07 -0.77 24.10
C LEU A 50 -7.07 -1.28 25.14
N ARG A 51 -8.25 -1.65 24.67
CA ARG A 51 -9.15 -2.55 25.39
C ARG A 51 -9.07 -3.95 24.75
N ILE A 52 -8.75 -4.95 25.56
CA ILE A 52 -8.74 -6.35 25.14
C ILE A 52 -10.18 -6.86 25.13
N GLY A 53 -10.60 -7.46 24.05
CA GLY A 53 -11.90 -8.08 23.87
C GLY A 53 -11.86 -9.59 24.17
N LYS A 54 -12.61 -10.35 23.37
CA LYS A 54 -12.69 -11.82 23.53
C LYS A 54 -11.54 -12.52 22.83
N SER A 55 -11.20 -13.72 23.35
CA SER A 55 -10.34 -14.68 22.64
C SER A 55 -11.20 -15.79 22.08
N PHE A 56 -10.89 -16.19 20.86
CA PHE A 56 -11.59 -17.29 20.16
C PHE A 56 -10.62 -18.01 19.23
N TYR A 57 -11.07 -19.14 18.69
CA TYR A 57 -10.36 -19.84 17.63
C TYR A 57 -11.05 -19.57 16.31
N ASN A 58 -10.26 -19.17 15.29
CA ASN A 58 -10.77 -18.99 13.95
C ASN A 58 -10.98 -20.34 13.23
N SER A 59 -11.50 -20.31 12.00
CA SER A 59 -11.78 -21.51 11.18
C SER A 59 -10.55 -22.38 10.92
N LEU A 60 -9.37 -21.77 10.88
CA LEU A 60 -8.09 -22.45 10.73
C LEU A 60 -7.53 -23.02 12.05
N ASN A 61 -8.32 -22.98 13.13
CA ASN A 61 -7.92 -23.41 14.46
C ASN A 61 -6.74 -22.61 15.02
N GLN A 62 -6.61 -21.35 14.62
CA GLN A 62 -5.65 -20.40 15.17
C GLN A 62 -6.29 -19.57 16.28
N LYS A 63 -5.60 -19.40 17.37
CA LYS A 63 -6.06 -18.55 18.48
C LYS A 63 -6.02 -17.10 18.07
N SER A 64 -7.11 -16.38 18.25
CA SER A 64 -7.28 -14.99 17.90
C SER A 64 -7.73 -14.19 19.11
N ILE A 65 -7.26 -12.95 19.22
CA ILE A 65 -7.65 -11.99 20.25
C ILE A 65 -8.20 -10.75 19.55
N GLU A 66 -9.34 -10.32 20.02
CA GLU A 66 -9.97 -9.09 19.60
C GLU A 66 -9.47 -7.93 20.46
N VAL A 67 -9.08 -6.82 19.84
CA VAL A 67 -8.61 -5.62 20.51
C VAL A 67 -9.33 -4.39 19.94
N PHE A 68 -9.54 -3.40 20.80
CA PHE A 68 -10.21 -2.16 20.44
C PHE A 68 -9.33 -0.96 20.80
N ARG A 69 -9.24 -0.02 19.88
CA ARG A 69 -8.65 1.28 20.15
C ARG A 69 -9.61 2.10 21.03
N THR A 70 -9.08 2.77 22.04
CA THR A 70 -9.87 3.54 22.99
C THR A 70 -9.66 5.05 22.86
N SER A 71 -8.88 5.52 21.89
CA SER A 71 -8.69 6.95 21.63
C SER A 71 -9.80 7.51 20.75
N ASP A 72 -10.36 8.66 21.14
CA ASP A 72 -11.40 9.36 20.38
C ASP A 72 -10.88 10.13 19.15
N GLU A 73 -9.58 10.06 18.86
CA GLU A 73 -9.01 10.72 17.69
C GLU A 73 -9.12 9.80 16.47
N GLU A 74 -9.76 10.29 15.39
CA GLU A 74 -9.70 9.66 14.06
C GLU A 74 -8.27 9.74 13.51
N ILE A 75 -7.43 8.79 13.90
CA ILE A 75 -6.06 8.67 13.40
C ILE A 75 -6.03 7.54 12.38
N ASP A 76 -5.59 7.85 11.16
CA ASP A 76 -5.27 6.82 10.16
C ASP A 76 -4.23 5.87 10.74
N HIS A 77 -4.39 4.58 10.51
CA HIS A 77 -3.46 3.56 11.01
C HIS A 77 -2.80 2.79 9.87
N ASN A 78 -1.62 2.21 10.16
CA ASN A 78 -0.82 1.43 9.23
C ASN A 78 -0.98 -0.10 9.45
N PHE A 79 -1.95 -0.52 10.27
CA PHE A 79 -2.22 -1.94 10.47
C PHE A 79 -2.98 -2.49 9.29
N GLU A 80 -2.45 -3.57 8.72
CA GLU A 80 -3.01 -4.29 7.59
C GLU A 80 -2.98 -5.79 7.86
N PHE A 81 -3.81 -6.55 7.15
CA PHE A 81 -3.79 -8.01 7.22
C PHE A 81 -2.38 -8.57 6.96
N GLY A 82 -2.01 -9.58 7.72
CA GLY A 82 -0.72 -10.26 7.60
C GLY A 82 0.45 -9.53 8.25
N ARG A 83 0.29 -8.30 8.70
CA ARG A 83 1.35 -7.55 9.37
C ARG A 83 1.66 -8.15 10.73
N PRO A 84 2.93 -8.40 11.04
CA PRO A 84 3.33 -8.81 12.37
C PRO A 84 3.19 -7.65 13.36
N VAL A 85 2.75 -7.97 14.58
CA VAL A 85 2.56 -7.01 15.66
C VAL A 85 3.12 -7.57 16.96
N VAL A 86 3.49 -6.67 17.86
CA VAL A 86 3.94 -7.00 19.20
C VAL A 86 3.12 -6.22 20.23
N PHE A 87 2.68 -6.92 21.28
CA PHE A 87 2.02 -6.30 22.42
C PHE A 87 3.07 -5.72 23.38
N PHE A 88 2.71 -4.62 24.03
CA PHE A 88 3.54 -4.00 25.05
C PHE A 88 2.69 -3.45 26.18
N GLN A 89 3.29 -3.28 27.34
CA GLN A 89 2.70 -2.57 28.49
C GLN A 89 3.58 -1.40 28.88
N VAL A 90 2.96 -0.34 29.38
CA VAL A 90 3.66 0.87 29.84
C VAL A 90 3.59 0.90 31.37
N LYS A 91 4.73 0.73 32.03
CA LYS A 91 4.80 0.81 33.47
C LYS A 91 4.73 2.27 33.92
N ASN A 92 3.77 2.56 34.79
CA ASN A 92 3.71 3.84 35.51
C ASN A 92 4.71 3.80 36.64
N HIS A 93 5.66 4.72 36.69
CA HIS A 93 6.46 4.91 37.92
C HIS A 93 5.54 5.44 39.03
N PRO A 94 5.64 4.93 40.29
CA PRO A 94 4.91 5.47 41.42
C PRO A 94 5.46 6.85 41.81
N GLY A 95 4.97 7.90 41.15
CA GLY A 95 5.43 9.28 41.37
C GLY A 95 4.57 10.35 40.71
N GLU A 96 3.69 10.00 39.81
CA GLU A 96 2.74 10.93 39.20
C GLU A 96 1.31 10.50 39.55
N ILE A 97 0.80 11.01 40.64
CA ILE A 97 -0.62 10.97 41.04
C ILE A 97 -1.40 11.74 39.97
N SER A 98 -2.30 11.01 39.36
CA SER A 98 -3.33 11.41 38.42
C SER A 98 -4.01 12.74 38.78
N SER A 99 -3.96 13.67 37.84
CA SER A 99 -4.96 14.72 37.75
C SER A 99 -5.86 14.44 36.54
N HIS A 100 -6.79 13.50 36.68
CA HIS A 100 -8.00 13.41 35.84
C HIS A 100 -8.81 12.17 36.27
N ALA A 101 -9.46 12.26 37.42
CA ALA A 101 -10.74 11.57 37.62
C ALA A 101 -11.31 12.05 38.97
N SER A 102 -12.16 13.03 38.94
CA SER A 102 -13.26 13.13 39.92
C SER A 102 -14.24 14.22 39.49
N PHE A 103 -15.34 13.78 38.98
CA PHE A 103 -16.60 14.50 39.17
C PHE A 103 -17.58 13.56 39.86
N LYS A 104 -17.95 13.93 41.10
CA LYS A 104 -19.12 13.73 41.94
C LYS A 104 -18.81 13.02 43.24
N SER A 105 -18.84 13.68 44.33
CA SER A 105 -19.99 14.07 45.13
C SER A 105 -19.54 14.73 46.47
N ALA A 106 -20.36 15.61 46.95
CA ALA A 106 -20.16 16.54 48.04
C ALA A 106 -20.17 15.92 49.45
N ALA A 107 -19.60 16.69 50.32
CA ALA A 107 -20.05 17.03 51.67
C ALA A 107 -19.11 16.70 52.84
N SER A 108 -18.72 17.78 53.48
CA SER A 108 -18.58 18.07 54.91
C SER A 108 -17.30 17.70 55.67
N SER A 109 -16.80 18.79 56.22
CA SER A 109 -16.18 19.01 57.55
C SER A 109 -14.66 19.05 57.65
N SER A 110 -14.21 20.25 57.95
CA SER A 110 -12.90 20.71 58.47
C SER A 110 -12.74 20.43 59.98
N PRO A 111 -11.71 20.91 60.74
CA PRO A 111 -10.28 21.14 60.49
C PRO A 111 -9.36 20.69 61.66
N SER A 112 -8.05 20.81 61.49
CA SER A 112 -7.05 21.27 62.50
C SER A 112 -5.67 20.61 62.34
N ALA A 113 -4.69 21.37 62.18
CA ALA A 113 -3.65 21.98 63.04
C ALA A 113 -2.25 21.35 62.87
N MET A 114 -1.33 22.20 62.42
CA MET A 114 0.00 22.56 62.98
C MET A 114 1.06 21.48 63.34
N SER A 115 2.24 21.58 62.71
CA SER A 115 3.52 22.12 63.21
C SER A 115 4.71 21.65 62.34
N SER A 116 5.49 22.53 61.81
CA SER A 116 6.79 23.13 62.17
C SER A 116 7.96 22.18 62.39
N SER A 117 9.00 22.32 61.55
CA SER A 117 10.34 22.87 61.85
C SER A 117 11.40 22.24 60.88
N GLN A 118 12.05 23.10 60.12
CA GLN A 118 13.39 23.68 60.24
C GLN A 118 14.58 22.82 59.71
N ASN A 119 15.18 23.37 58.67
CA ASN A 119 16.61 23.65 58.40
C ASN A 119 17.65 22.53 58.29
N THR A 120 18.36 22.47 57.21
CA THR A 120 19.69 23.10 57.12
C THR A 120 20.22 23.11 55.68
N ILE A 121 20.92 24.18 55.39
CA ILE A 121 21.58 24.61 54.14
C ILE A 121 22.91 23.89 53.99
N SER A 122 23.28 23.54 52.72
CA SER A 122 24.68 23.70 52.27
C SER A 122 24.75 23.88 50.77
N LEU A 123 25.37 24.98 50.36
CA LEU A 123 25.70 25.40 49.00
C LEU A 123 26.82 24.56 48.41
N SER A 124 26.71 24.28 47.11
CA SER A 124 27.84 24.46 46.17
C SER A 124 27.35 24.61 44.72
N GLN A 125 28.00 25.54 44.08
CA GLN A 125 27.76 26.10 42.72
C GLN A 125 28.00 25.09 41.57
N GLY A 126 27.28 25.28 40.49
CA GLY A 126 27.62 24.73 39.20
C GLY A 126 26.49 24.90 38.18
N ALA A 127 26.54 25.98 37.41
CA ALA A 127 25.60 26.26 36.34
C ALA A 127 25.72 25.27 35.18
N ALA A 128 24.58 24.73 34.72
CA ALA A 128 24.33 24.40 33.32
C ALA A 128 22.84 24.18 33.14
N SER A 129 22.26 24.95 32.28
CA SER A 129 20.89 24.84 31.80
C SER A 129 20.69 23.50 31.07
N SER A 130 19.86 22.64 31.66
CA SER A 130 19.35 21.47 30.96
C SER A 130 17.84 21.49 30.95
N SER A 131 17.29 21.59 29.73
CA SER A 131 15.91 21.33 29.41
C SER A 131 15.45 20.02 30.05
N SER A 132 14.35 20.07 30.80
CA SER A 132 13.69 18.92 31.45
C SER A 132 13.32 17.86 30.38
N ALA A 133 14.19 16.89 30.18
CA ALA A 133 13.84 15.64 29.52
C ALA A 133 13.02 14.80 30.48
N SER A 134 11.72 14.64 30.20
CA SER A 134 10.84 13.70 30.87
C SER A 134 11.45 12.29 30.80
N ASN A 135 11.67 11.65 31.94
CA ASN A 135 12.13 10.25 32.03
C ASN A 135 11.31 9.34 31.12
N PRO A 136 11.94 8.48 30.30
CA PRO A 136 11.22 7.57 29.42
C PRO A 136 10.45 6.58 30.30
N LYS A 137 9.11 6.60 30.18
CA LYS A 137 8.25 5.55 30.75
C LYS A 137 8.76 4.21 30.24
N SER A 138 9.07 3.25 31.14
CA SER A 138 9.63 1.97 30.73
C SER A 138 8.57 1.14 30.02
N ILE A 139 8.78 0.89 28.72
CA ILE A 139 7.93 0.04 27.90
C ILE A 139 8.44 -1.40 28.02
N LYS A 140 7.56 -2.33 28.39
CA LYS A 140 7.87 -3.75 28.43
C LYS A 140 7.13 -4.46 27.30
N TYR A 141 7.85 -5.10 26.40
CA TYR A 141 7.28 -5.91 25.34
C TYR A 141 6.97 -7.32 25.83
N PHE A 142 5.88 -7.89 25.33
CA PHE A 142 5.58 -9.30 25.53
C PHE A 142 6.49 -10.16 24.65
N SER A 143 6.78 -11.37 25.09
CA SER A 143 7.72 -12.29 24.44
C SER A 143 7.16 -12.98 23.19
N PHE A 144 5.91 -12.70 22.82
CA PHE A 144 5.26 -13.27 21.64
C PHE A 144 4.94 -12.20 20.61
N THR A 145 4.89 -12.61 19.35
CA THR A 145 4.41 -11.79 18.24
C THR A 145 3.04 -12.30 17.79
N GLY A 146 2.18 -11.37 17.41
CA GLY A 146 0.91 -11.68 16.77
C GLY A 146 0.96 -11.31 15.29
N THR A 147 -0.08 -11.71 14.56
CA THR A 147 -0.28 -11.32 13.16
C THR A 147 -1.68 -10.75 13.02
N VAL A 148 -1.78 -9.58 12.40
CA VAL A 148 -3.08 -8.96 12.13
C VAL A 148 -3.90 -9.86 11.21
N SER A 149 -5.05 -10.29 11.68
CA SER A 149 -6.00 -11.11 10.92
C SER A 149 -7.12 -10.29 10.31
N TYR A 150 -7.49 -9.19 10.94
CA TYR A 150 -8.58 -8.33 10.50
C TYR A 150 -8.50 -6.97 11.17
N VAL A 151 -8.81 -5.91 10.44
CA VAL A 151 -8.94 -4.54 10.98
C VAL A 151 -10.16 -3.87 10.36
N ASP A 152 -10.97 -3.26 11.19
CA ASP A 152 -12.14 -2.48 10.77
C ASP A 152 -12.34 -1.33 11.75
N GLY A 153 -12.06 -0.11 11.30
CA GLY A 153 -12.10 1.08 12.12
C GLY A 153 -11.23 0.93 13.39
N ASP A 154 -11.87 0.98 14.55
CA ASP A 154 -11.22 0.87 15.86
C ASP A 154 -11.13 -0.55 16.41
N ARG A 155 -11.53 -1.55 15.62
CA ARG A 155 -11.50 -2.97 15.98
C ARG A 155 -10.45 -3.72 15.19
N MET A 156 -9.61 -4.48 15.86
CA MET A 156 -8.62 -5.36 15.23
C MET A 156 -8.67 -6.75 15.83
N VAL A 157 -8.48 -7.77 14.99
CA VAL A 157 -8.31 -9.17 15.39
C VAL A 157 -6.88 -9.59 15.10
N ILE A 158 -6.22 -10.14 16.10
CA ILE A 158 -4.81 -10.54 16.04
C ILE A 158 -4.72 -12.05 16.32
N ASN A 159 -4.12 -12.78 15.39
CA ASN A 159 -3.76 -14.18 15.60
C ASN A 159 -2.52 -14.24 16.50
N VAL A 160 -2.59 -15.05 17.54
CA VAL A 160 -1.52 -15.22 18.54
C VAL A 160 -1.19 -16.69 18.74
N PRO A 161 -0.01 -17.04 19.27
CA PRO A 161 0.32 -18.41 19.63
C PRO A 161 -0.69 -19.01 20.65
N ASP A 162 -0.94 -20.30 20.57
CA ASP A 162 -1.86 -21.02 21.48
C ASP A 162 -1.49 -20.87 22.96
N SER A 163 -0.22 -20.67 23.26
CA SER A 163 0.33 -20.49 24.61
C SER A 163 -0.08 -19.18 25.29
N VAL A 164 -0.52 -18.19 24.52
CA VAL A 164 -0.91 -16.86 25.06
C VAL A 164 -2.26 -16.97 25.76
N SER A 165 -2.32 -16.60 27.04
CA SER A 165 -3.57 -16.50 27.79
C SER A 165 -4.13 -15.07 27.74
N LEU A 166 -5.48 -14.93 27.80
CA LEU A 166 -6.08 -13.61 28.02
C LEU A 166 -5.65 -13.00 29.35
N LEU A 167 -5.42 -13.83 30.35
CA LEU A 167 -4.96 -13.39 31.68
C LEU A 167 -3.58 -12.73 31.62
N ASP A 168 -2.72 -13.16 30.69
CA ASP A 168 -1.40 -12.55 30.48
C ASP A 168 -1.51 -11.12 29.94
N LEU A 169 -2.62 -10.79 29.29
CA LEU A 169 -2.92 -9.47 28.73
C LEU A 169 -3.85 -8.62 29.62
N GLN A 170 -4.47 -9.21 30.63
CA GLN A 170 -5.31 -8.49 31.63
C GLN A 170 -4.43 -8.04 32.79
N THR A 171 -3.66 -6.99 32.57
CA THR A 171 -2.78 -6.39 33.57
C THR A 171 -3.36 -5.07 34.08
N GLU A 172 -2.94 -4.63 35.28
CA GLU A 172 -3.31 -3.30 35.83
C GLU A 172 -2.68 -2.16 34.99
N GLU A 173 -1.59 -2.45 34.29
CA GLU A 173 -0.87 -1.51 33.44
C GLU A 173 -1.53 -1.38 32.06
N PRO A 174 -1.59 -0.16 31.50
CA PRO A 174 -2.13 0.05 30.18
C PRO A 174 -1.35 -0.73 29.09
N ILE A 175 -2.09 -1.44 28.25
CA ILE A 175 -1.55 -2.25 27.15
C ILE A 175 -1.69 -1.51 25.83
N GLY A 176 -0.76 -1.74 24.94
CA GLY A 176 -0.80 -1.33 23.55
C GLY A 176 -0.33 -2.44 22.61
N VAL A 177 -0.54 -2.20 21.32
CA VAL A 177 -0.01 -3.02 20.23
C VAL A 177 0.69 -2.11 19.23
N GLN A 178 1.83 -2.54 18.72
CA GLN A 178 2.53 -1.83 17.64
C GLN A 178 2.94 -2.79 16.53
N LEU A 179 3.13 -2.22 15.33
CA LEU A 179 3.70 -2.97 14.21
C LEU A 179 5.08 -3.53 14.59
N SER A 180 5.36 -4.73 14.13
CA SER A 180 6.66 -5.38 14.23
C SER A 180 7.31 -5.48 12.85
N PHE A 181 8.61 -5.71 12.83
CA PHE A 181 9.34 -5.90 11.58
C PHE A 181 8.97 -7.23 10.92
N ASP A 182 8.68 -7.21 9.62
CA ASP A 182 8.34 -8.41 8.87
C ASP A 182 9.60 -9.17 8.42
N GLU A 183 10.13 -10.00 9.31
CA GLU A 183 11.26 -10.88 8.99
C GLU A 183 10.86 -12.04 8.07
N THR A 184 9.60 -12.44 8.08
CA THR A 184 9.11 -13.63 7.36
C THR A 184 9.22 -13.47 5.86
N SER A 185 8.81 -12.33 5.32
CA SER A 185 8.93 -12.04 3.89
C SER A 185 10.38 -12.08 3.42
N TYR A 186 11.30 -11.50 4.19
CA TYR A 186 12.73 -11.54 3.87
C TYR A 186 13.30 -12.96 3.92
N LYS A 187 12.95 -13.74 4.94
CA LYS A 187 13.34 -15.13 5.05
C LYS A 187 12.91 -15.95 3.84
N LEU A 188 11.67 -15.81 3.42
CA LEU A 188 11.13 -16.50 2.24
C LEU A 188 11.83 -16.08 0.95
N MET A 189 12.17 -14.80 0.79
CA MET A 189 12.93 -14.31 -0.35
C MET A 189 14.38 -14.88 -0.36
N PHE A 190 15.07 -14.91 0.78
CA PHE A 190 16.39 -15.54 0.89
C PHE A 190 16.32 -17.04 0.57
N GLU A 191 15.37 -17.76 1.13
CA GLU A 191 15.17 -19.18 0.84
C GLU A 191 14.87 -19.45 -0.63
N ALA A 192 14.10 -18.55 -1.30
CA ALA A 192 13.81 -18.66 -2.71
C ALA A 192 15.06 -18.47 -3.57
N LEU A 193 15.88 -17.46 -3.27
CA LEU A 193 17.15 -17.23 -3.97
C LEU A 193 18.11 -18.41 -3.77
N ASP A 194 18.28 -18.88 -2.53
CA ASP A 194 19.17 -20.00 -2.19
C ASP A 194 18.72 -21.28 -2.91
N ARG A 195 17.43 -21.55 -2.96
CA ARG A 195 16.84 -22.69 -3.69
C ARG A 195 17.09 -22.58 -5.19
N THR A 196 16.88 -21.37 -5.75
CA THR A 196 17.07 -21.14 -7.19
C THR A 196 18.53 -21.28 -7.58
N MET A 197 19.47 -20.80 -6.80
CA MET A 197 20.93 -20.99 -7.03
C MET A 197 21.34 -22.46 -6.94
N LYS A 198 20.78 -23.21 -5.98
CA LYS A 198 21.09 -24.64 -5.77
C LYS A 198 20.37 -25.58 -6.74
N ALA A 199 19.38 -25.09 -7.48
CA ALA A 199 18.61 -25.90 -8.43
C ALA A 199 19.52 -26.48 -9.54
N LYS A 200 19.38 -27.79 -9.79
CA LYS A 200 20.12 -28.51 -10.84
C LYS A 200 19.18 -29.50 -11.53
N ASN A 201 19.32 -29.61 -12.84
CA ASN A 201 18.62 -30.60 -13.67
C ASN A 201 17.08 -30.63 -13.47
N ASN A 202 16.47 -29.49 -13.20
CA ASN A 202 15.02 -29.34 -13.05
C ASN A 202 14.51 -28.07 -13.75
N ARG A 203 13.19 -27.93 -13.79
CA ARG A 203 12.55 -26.80 -14.48
C ARG A 203 12.96 -25.44 -13.91
N LEU A 204 13.13 -25.33 -12.60
CA LEU A 204 13.56 -24.09 -11.93
C LEU A 204 14.99 -23.70 -12.38
N ALA A 205 15.91 -24.65 -12.46
CA ALA A 205 17.27 -24.40 -12.98
C ALA A 205 17.23 -23.94 -14.44
N TYR A 206 16.41 -24.59 -15.27
CA TYR A 206 16.23 -24.20 -16.67
C TYR A 206 15.70 -22.75 -16.81
N LEU A 207 14.65 -22.40 -16.08
CA LEU A 207 14.09 -21.04 -16.12
C LEU A 207 15.08 -19.99 -15.60
N ARG A 208 15.83 -20.30 -14.54
CA ARG A 208 16.92 -19.44 -14.05
C ARG A 208 17.93 -19.16 -15.17
N ASP A 209 18.47 -20.19 -15.79
CA ASP A 209 19.50 -20.06 -16.81
C ASP A 209 18.96 -19.38 -18.08
N LEU A 210 17.73 -19.66 -18.43
CA LEU A 210 17.03 -18.99 -19.53
C LEU A 210 16.89 -17.48 -19.29
N PHE A 211 16.42 -17.04 -18.11
CA PHE A 211 16.15 -15.63 -17.83
C PHE A 211 17.41 -14.76 -17.77
N TYR A 212 18.53 -15.36 -17.45
CA TYR A 212 19.83 -14.69 -17.38
C TYR A 212 20.69 -14.83 -18.66
N SER A 213 20.17 -15.45 -19.70
CA SER A 213 20.86 -15.62 -20.98
C SER A 213 20.11 -14.97 -22.13
N HIS A 214 20.78 -14.84 -23.28
CA HIS A 214 20.14 -14.43 -24.54
C HIS A 214 19.55 -15.61 -25.33
N GLN A 215 19.50 -16.81 -24.75
CA GLN A 215 18.83 -17.94 -25.35
C GLN A 215 17.36 -17.63 -25.58
N LYS A 216 16.83 -17.89 -26.77
CA LYS A 216 15.41 -17.68 -27.06
C LYS A 216 14.53 -18.57 -26.22
N ALA A 217 13.42 -18.02 -25.74
CA ALA A 217 12.39 -18.77 -25.04
C ALA A 217 11.66 -19.72 -26.00
N GLY A 218 11.27 -20.88 -25.48
CA GLY A 218 10.50 -21.86 -26.24
C GLY A 218 9.09 -21.36 -26.57
N ARG A 219 8.57 -21.81 -27.73
CA ARG A 219 7.21 -21.48 -28.17
C ARG A 219 6.50 -22.73 -28.67
N PHE A 220 5.18 -22.75 -28.47
CA PHE A 220 4.28 -23.67 -29.14
C PHE A 220 3.92 -23.11 -30.54
N SER A 221 3.54 -24.00 -31.48
CA SER A 221 3.10 -23.61 -32.80
C SER A 221 1.66 -24.08 -33.02
N PHE A 222 0.75 -23.12 -33.08
CA PHE A 222 -0.65 -23.33 -33.49
C PHE A 222 -1.22 -22.04 -34.08
N GLU A 223 -2.35 -22.13 -34.75
CA GLU A 223 -3.02 -20.99 -35.35
C GLU A 223 -3.46 -19.95 -34.31
N PRO A 224 -3.34 -18.64 -34.62
CA PRO A 224 -3.76 -17.59 -33.73
C PRO A 224 -5.28 -17.62 -33.50
N MET A 225 -5.67 -17.47 -32.25
CA MET A 225 -7.07 -17.37 -31.86
C MET A 225 -7.57 -15.93 -32.06
N LYS A 226 -8.86 -15.80 -32.41
CA LYS A 226 -9.54 -14.52 -32.59
C LYS A 226 -10.44 -14.21 -31.40
N PHE A 227 -10.36 -12.96 -30.95
CA PHE A 227 -11.14 -12.45 -29.82
C PHE A 227 -11.84 -11.15 -30.24
N PRO A 228 -13.07 -11.20 -30.79
CA PRO A 228 -13.75 -10.02 -31.31
C PRO A 228 -13.97 -8.89 -30.29
N TRP A 229 -13.93 -9.20 -28.99
CA TRP A 229 -14.09 -8.25 -27.90
C TRP A 229 -12.78 -7.61 -27.42
N LEU A 230 -11.63 -8.05 -27.95
CA LEU A 230 -10.33 -7.48 -27.66
C LEU A 230 -9.85 -6.59 -28.80
N ASN A 231 -9.08 -5.55 -28.47
CA ASN A 231 -8.37 -4.80 -29.51
C ASN A 231 -7.20 -5.62 -30.09
N PRO A 232 -6.66 -5.24 -31.26
CA PRO A 232 -5.62 -6.04 -31.91
C PRO A 232 -4.38 -6.30 -31.06
N THR A 233 -3.97 -5.35 -30.18
CA THR A 233 -2.79 -5.52 -29.34
C THR A 233 -3.08 -6.40 -28.14
N GLN A 234 -4.27 -6.36 -27.60
CA GLN A 234 -4.74 -7.27 -26.56
C GLN A 234 -4.89 -8.70 -27.09
N GLU A 235 -5.51 -8.87 -28.28
CA GLU A 235 -5.62 -10.17 -28.97
C GLU A 235 -4.24 -10.78 -29.19
N ARG A 236 -3.29 -9.97 -29.69
CA ARG A 236 -1.92 -10.40 -29.87
C ARG A 236 -1.28 -10.84 -28.55
N ALA A 237 -1.44 -10.06 -27.49
CA ALA A 237 -0.89 -10.40 -26.18
C ALA A 237 -1.42 -11.73 -25.64
N VAL A 238 -2.72 -11.99 -25.76
CA VAL A 238 -3.31 -13.28 -25.39
C VAL A 238 -2.70 -14.42 -26.20
N ASN A 239 -2.58 -14.28 -27.51
CA ASN A 239 -1.97 -15.31 -28.35
C ASN A 239 -0.49 -15.55 -27.99
N GLU A 240 0.29 -14.50 -27.71
CA GLU A 240 1.69 -14.64 -27.28
C GLU A 240 1.80 -15.38 -25.92
N VAL A 241 0.87 -15.16 -24.99
CA VAL A 241 0.77 -15.94 -23.75
C VAL A 241 0.48 -17.40 -24.02
N LEU A 242 -0.43 -17.71 -24.94
CA LEU A 242 -0.79 -19.08 -25.28
C LEU A 242 0.36 -19.82 -26.00
N TRP A 243 1.10 -19.14 -26.85
CA TRP A 243 2.27 -19.70 -27.55
C TRP A 243 3.49 -19.86 -26.64
N ALA A 244 3.58 -19.10 -25.52
CA ALA A 244 4.73 -19.17 -24.63
C ALA A 244 4.86 -20.55 -23.98
N LYS A 245 6.00 -21.22 -24.19
CA LYS A 245 6.36 -22.46 -23.50
C LYS A 245 7.09 -22.21 -22.19
N ASP A 246 7.81 -21.10 -22.10
CA ASP A 246 8.66 -20.76 -20.95
C ASP A 246 8.21 -19.47 -20.28
N VAL A 247 8.11 -18.37 -21.03
CA VAL A 247 7.81 -17.04 -20.51
C VAL A 247 7.17 -16.15 -21.56
N ALA A 248 6.23 -15.31 -21.15
CA ALA A 248 5.74 -14.16 -21.88
C ALA A 248 5.56 -12.98 -20.96
N ILE A 249 5.69 -11.77 -21.50
CA ILE A 249 5.50 -10.51 -20.79
C ILE A 249 4.39 -9.71 -21.49
N VAL A 250 3.36 -9.38 -20.75
CA VAL A 250 2.32 -8.42 -21.14
C VAL A 250 2.69 -7.06 -20.57
N HIS A 251 3.27 -6.19 -21.39
CA HIS A 251 3.61 -4.83 -21.01
C HIS A 251 2.37 -3.94 -21.22
N GLY A 252 1.75 -3.53 -20.13
CA GLY A 252 0.50 -2.78 -20.14
C GLY A 252 0.64 -1.37 -19.58
N PRO A 253 0.89 -0.35 -20.43
CA PRO A 253 0.81 1.05 -20.05
C PRO A 253 -0.52 1.41 -19.38
N PRO A 254 -0.59 2.58 -18.68
CA PRO A 254 -1.80 2.97 -17.99
C PRO A 254 -3.04 3.00 -18.90
N GLY A 255 -4.13 2.42 -18.44
CA GLY A 255 -5.41 2.45 -19.15
C GLY A 255 -5.54 1.52 -20.37
N THR A 256 -4.53 0.70 -20.67
CA THR A 256 -4.54 -0.18 -21.87
C THR A 256 -5.30 -1.50 -21.68
N GLY A 257 -5.94 -1.70 -20.54
CA GLY A 257 -6.70 -2.94 -20.28
C GLY A 257 -5.82 -4.14 -19.96
N LYS A 258 -4.67 -3.95 -19.32
CA LYS A 258 -3.76 -5.02 -18.89
C LYS A 258 -4.49 -6.13 -18.14
N THR A 259 -5.30 -5.78 -17.15
CA THR A 259 -6.05 -6.76 -16.35
C THR A 259 -7.08 -7.52 -17.18
N THR A 260 -7.81 -6.85 -18.08
CA THR A 260 -8.76 -7.49 -19.01
C THR A 260 -8.04 -8.49 -19.91
N THR A 261 -6.90 -8.10 -20.47
CA THR A 261 -6.07 -8.96 -21.31
C THR A 261 -5.56 -10.17 -20.53
N LEU A 262 -5.11 -9.96 -19.30
CA LEU A 262 -4.59 -11.03 -18.45
C LEU A 262 -5.69 -12.00 -18.02
N VAL A 263 -6.87 -11.52 -17.68
CA VAL A 263 -8.05 -12.35 -17.37
C VAL A 263 -8.42 -13.24 -18.55
N GLU A 264 -8.43 -12.71 -19.77
CA GLU A 264 -8.71 -13.49 -20.98
C GLU A 264 -7.61 -14.52 -21.24
N ALA A 265 -6.34 -14.14 -21.09
CA ALA A 265 -5.23 -15.08 -21.20
C ALA A 265 -5.30 -16.22 -20.19
N ILE A 266 -5.72 -15.93 -18.96
CA ILE A 266 -5.97 -16.94 -17.91
C ILE A 266 -7.13 -17.85 -18.31
N ASN A 267 -8.25 -17.29 -18.77
CA ASN A 267 -9.41 -18.05 -19.22
C ASN A 267 -9.04 -19.03 -20.34
N GLU A 268 -8.32 -18.56 -21.34
CA GLU A 268 -7.87 -19.40 -22.44
C GLU A 268 -6.83 -20.46 -22.03
N THR A 269 -5.95 -20.12 -21.08
CA THR A 269 -5.02 -21.10 -20.50
C THR A 269 -5.77 -22.22 -19.80
N LEU A 270 -6.86 -21.90 -19.07
CA LEU A 270 -7.70 -22.87 -18.36
C LEU A 270 -8.49 -23.80 -19.30
N MET A 271 -8.58 -23.50 -20.59
CA MET A 271 -9.08 -24.45 -21.60
C MET A 271 -8.09 -25.59 -21.87
N ARG A 272 -6.83 -25.43 -21.50
CA ARG A 272 -5.74 -26.40 -21.69
C ARG A 272 -5.17 -26.95 -20.39
N GLU A 273 -5.34 -26.24 -19.30
CA GLU A 273 -4.85 -26.60 -17.96
C GLU A 273 -6.00 -26.67 -16.98
N SER A 274 -5.96 -27.64 -16.06
CA SER A 274 -7.00 -27.80 -15.04
C SER A 274 -6.99 -26.63 -14.04
N GLN A 275 -5.81 -26.10 -13.72
CA GLN A 275 -5.63 -25.12 -12.69
C GLN A 275 -4.38 -24.27 -12.96
N VAL A 276 -4.44 -22.97 -12.63
CA VAL A 276 -3.30 -22.05 -12.70
C VAL A 276 -3.07 -21.34 -11.36
N LEU A 277 -1.84 -20.86 -11.15
CA LEU A 277 -1.48 -20.03 -10.01
C LEU A 277 -1.38 -18.56 -10.46
N VAL A 278 -2.09 -17.68 -9.76
CA VAL A 278 -2.07 -16.23 -10.03
C VAL A 278 -1.52 -15.51 -8.79
N CYS A 279 -0.45 -14.75 -8.98
CA CYS A 279 0.20 -14.00 -7.90
C CYS A 279 0.31 -12.52 -8.24
N ALA A 280 0.40 -11.69 -7.20
CA ALA A 280 0.81 -10.30 -7.29
C ALA A 280 1.58 -9.88 -6.04
N GLN A 281 2.25 -8.72 -6.10
CA GLN A 281 3.02 -8.21 -4.96
C GLN A 281 2.13 -7.83 -3.77
N SER A 282 1.02 -7.16 -4.03
CA SER A 282 0.11 -6.66 -2.99
C SER A 282 -1.20 -7.46 -2.91
N ASN A 283 -1.82 -7.49 -1.73
CA ASN A 283 -3.15 -8.05 -1.55
C ASN A 283 -4.19 -7.35 -2.42
N MET A 284 -4.10 -6.02 -2.55
CA MET A 284 -5.03 -5.23 -3.37
C MET A 284 -4.99 -5.64 -4.86
N ALA A 285 -3.80 -5.89 -5.40
CA ALA A 285 -3.66 -6.37 -6.78
C ALA A 285 -4.22 -7.78 -6.96
N VAL A 286 -3.98 -8.67 -6.00
CA VAL A 286 -4.55 -10.04 -6.00
C VAL A 286 -6.08 -9.99 -5.93
N ASP A 287 -6.63 -9.16 -5.06
CA ASP A 287 -8.09 -9.02 -4.90
C ASP A 287 -8.73 -8.47 -6.17
N TRP A 288 -8.11 -7.46 -6.79
CA TRP A 288 -8.58 -6.85 -8.04
C TRP A 288 -8.64 -7.86 -9.19
N ILE A 289 -7.54 -8.60 -9.44
CA ILE A 289 -7.54 -9.61 -10.51
C ILE A 289 -8.49 -10.76 -10.19
N SER A 290 -8.59 -11.18 -8.92
CA SER A 290 -9.51 -12.23 -8.49
C SER A 290 -10.97 -11.84 -8.75
N GLU A 291 -11.35 -10.60 -8.45
CA GLU A 291 -12.69 -10.08 -8.73
C GLU A 291 -13.02 -10.15 -10.23
N LYS A 292 -12.09 -9.74 -11.08
CA LYS A 292 -12.26 -9.78 -12.54
C LYS A 292 -12.37 -11.22 -13.08
N LEU A 293 -11.61 -12.15 -12.50
CA LEU A 293 -11.70 -13.56 -12.84
C LEU A 293 -13.06 -14.15 -12.45
N VAL A 294 -13.56 -13.80 -11.26
CA VAL A 294 -14.90 -14.21 -10.79
C VAL A 294 -15.99 -13.60 -11.68
N ASP A 295 -15.88 -12.33 -12.07
CA ASP A 295 -16.80 -11.68 -13.00
C ASP A 295 -16.83 -12.39 -14.37
N ARG A 296 -15.73 -13.00 -14.78
CA ARG A 296 -15.60 -13.82 -16.00
C ARG A 296 -16.18 -15.23 -15.82
N GLY A 297 -16.64 -15.59 -14.61
CA GLY A 297 -17.22 -16.90 -14.30
C GLY A 297 -16.19 -17.97 -13.92
N ILE A 298 -14.96 -17.58 -13.60
CA ILE A 298 -13.89 -18.51 -13.23
C ILE A 298 -13.93 -18.76 -11.72
N ASN A 299 -13.84 -20.04 -11.33
CA ASN A 299 -13.80 -20.40 -9.92
C ASN A 299 -12.41 -20.12 -9.32
N VAL A 300 -12.33 -19.09 -8.47
CA VAL A 300 -11.11 -18.62 -7.81
C VAL A 300 -11.11 -19.06 -6.35
N LEU A 301 -9.98 -19.59 -5.88
CA LEU A 301 -9.70 -19.80 -4.45
C LEU A 301 -8.60 -18.80 -4.02
N ARG A 302 -8.99 -17.84 -3.22
CA ARG A 302 -8.10 -16.79 -2.70
C ARG A 302 -7.45 -17.26 -1.40
N ILE A 303 -6.11 -17.42 -1.42
CA ILE A 303 -5.32 -17.75 -0.22
C ILE A 303 -4.89 -16.45 0.45
N GLY A 304 -5.24 -16.28 1.70
CA GLY A 304 -5.07 -15.06 2.49
C GLY A 304 -6.31 -14.17 2.46
N ASN A 305 -6.42 -13.25 3.42
CA ASN A 305 -7.59 -12.38 3.55
C ASN A 305 -7.51 -11.17 2.62
N PRO A 306 -8.61 -10.75 2.01
CA PRO A 306 -8.66 -9.54 1.20
C PRO A 306 -8.44 -8.28 2.05
N THR A 307 -7.80 -7.28 1.48
CA THR A 307 -7.52 -5.99 2.15
C THR A 307 -8.76 -5.11 2.30
N ARG A 308 -9.75 -5.33 1.46
CA ARG A 308 -11.06 -4.66 1.54
C ARG A 308 -12.13 -5.72 1.64
N VAL A 309 -12.94 -5.59 2.67
CA VAL A 309 -14.11 -6.44 2.89
C VAL A 309 -15.19 -6.02 1.87
N ASN A 310 -15.07 -6.54 0.66
CA ASN A 310 -16.18 -6.60 -0.26
C ASN A 310 -16.85 -7.96 -0.02
N ASP A 311 -18.11 -7.97 0.34
CA ASP A 311 -18.88 -9.20 0.63
C ASP A 311 -18.76 -10.23 -0.50
N LYS A 312 -18.67 -9.76 -1.73
CA LYS A 312 -18.46 -10.58 -2.92
C LYS A 312 -17.13 -11.36 -2.85
N MET A 313 -16.02 -10.71 -2.46
CA MET A 313 -14.70 -11.34 -2.42
C MET A 313 -14.49 -12.26 -1.22
N LEU A 314 -15.15 -11.97 -0.09
CA LEU A 314 -15.09 -12.83 1.09
C LEU A 314 -15.56 -14.26 0.79
N GLY A 315 -16.57 -14.41 -0.06
CA GLY A 315 -17.09 -15.73 -0.47
C GLY A 315 -16.09 -16.60 -1.25
N PHE A 316 -15.01 -16.00 -1.80
CA PHE A 316 -13.97 -16.71 -2.56
C PHE A 316 -12.69 -16.95 -1.77
N THR A 317 -12.63 -16.49 -0.51
CA THR A 317 -11.48 -16.76 0.35
C THR A 317 -11.50 -18.21 0.84
N TYR A 318 -10.30 -18.77 1.01
CA TYR A 318 -10.14 -20.14 1.53
C TYR A 318 -10.85 -20.28 2.88
N GLU A 319 -10.68 -19.33 3.79
CA GLU A 319 -11.28 -19.38 5.13
C GLU A 319 -12.81 -19.48 5.07
N ARG A 320 -13.45 -18.64 4.26
CA ARG A 320 -14.93 -18.63 4.14
C ARG A 320 -15.46 -19.89 3.46
N ARG A 321 -14.78 -20.33 2.40
CA ARG A 321 -15.18 -21.59 1.74
C ARG A 321 -14.99 -22.78 2.66
N PHE A 322 -13.92 -22.80 3.43
CA PHE A 322 -13.65 -23.83 4.42
C PHE A 322 -14.74 -23.86 5.51
N GLU A 323 -15.14 -22.69 6.03
CA GLU A 323 -16.23 -22.55 7.00
C GLU A 323 -17.60 -22.95 6.45
N SER A 324 -17.83 -22.70 5.16
CA SER A 324 -19.11 -22.97 4.50
C SER A 324 -19.23 -24.42 4.04
N HIS A 325 -18.16 -25.22 4.18
CA HIS A 325 -18.17 -26.62 3.76
C HIS A 325 -19.11 -27.46 4.64
N PRO A 326 -19.92 -28.40 4.07
CA PRO A 326 -20.86 -29.23 4.83
C PRO A 326 -20.24 -30.00 6.00
N ASP A 327 -18.99 -30.42 5.88
CA ASP A 327 -18.26 -31.17 6.91
C ASP A 327 -17.63 -30.29 7.99
N TYR A 328 -17.61 -28.98 7.81
CA TYR A 328 -16.96 -28.05 8.76
C TYR A 328 -17.56 -28.10 10.17
N PRO A 329 -18.91 -28.19 10.38
CA PRO A 329 -19.49 -28.30 11.73
C PRO A 329 -18.96 -29.49 12.48
N GLN A 330 -18.80 -30.65 11.81
CA GLN A 330 -18.23 -31.86 12.42
C GLN A 330 -16.77 -31.65 12.81
N LEU A 331 -15.96 -31.06 11.93
CA LEU A 331 -14.57 -30.72 12.21
C LEU A 331 -14.46 -29.77 13.40
N TRP A 332 -15.31 -28.75 13.45
CA TRP A 332 -15.33 -27.77 14.53
C TRP A 332 -15.66 -28.44 15.88
N ALA A 333 -16.66 -29.34 15.92
CA ALA A 333 -17.03 -30.09 17.12
C ALA A 333 -15.86 -30.96 17.62
N ILE A 334 -15.15 -31.65 16.72
CA ILE A 334 -13.97 -32.45 17.06
C ILE A 334 -12.83 -31.58 17.59
N ARG A 335 -12.54 -30.46 16.94
CA ARG A 335 -11.51 -29.51 17.39
C ARG A 335 -11.85 -28.93 18.77
N LYS A 336 -13.14 -28.63 19.03
CA LYS A 336 -13.62 -28.20 20.34
C LYS A 336 -13.39 -29.29 21.40
N ALA A 337 -13.76 -30.54 21.12
CA ALA A 337 -13.52 -31.68 22.02
C ALA A 337 -12.02 -31.89 22.32
N ILE A 338 -11.14 -31.72 21.33
CA ILE A 338 -9.68 -31.77 21.52
C ILE A 338 -9.21 -30.68 22.49
N ARG A 339 -9.71 -29.44 22.36
CA ARG A 339 -9.37 -28.33 23.25
C ARG A 339 -9.85 -28.59 24.68
N GLU A 340 -11.09 -29.05 24.85
CA GLU A 340 -11.67 -29.39 26.16
C GLU A 340 -10.90 -30.51 26.84
N LEU A 341 -10.51 -31.55 26.08
CA LEU A 341 -9.66 -32.63 26.62
C LEU A 341 -8.28 -32.12 27.06
N ARG A 342 -7.69 -31.18 26.32
CA ARG A 342 -6.39 -30.56 26.71
C ARG A 342 -6.51 -29.71 27.99
N SER A 343 -7.62 -28.99 28.18
CA SER A 343 -7.84 -28.15 29.35
C SER A 343 -8.10 -28.97 30.62
N ASN A 344 -8.76 -30.13 30.45
CA ASN A 344 -9.14 -31.04 31.56
C ASN A 344 -8.09 -32.13 31.85
N ARG A 345 -6.83 -31.90 31.51
CA ARG A 345 -5.74 -32.91 31.57
C ARG A 345 -5.52 -33.43 33.00
N LYS A 346 -6.11 -34.56 33.33
CA LYS A 346 -5.65 -35.44 34.42
C LYS A 346 -4.40 -36.19 33.92
N LYS A 347 -3.26 -36.02 34.57
CA LYS A 347 -1.98 -36.61 34.18
C LYS A 347 -2.09 -38.16 34.03
N GLY A 348 -1.70 -38.66 32.86
CA GLY A 348 -1.13 -40.02 32.74
C GLY A 348 -2.05 -41.18 32.42
N SER A 349 -3.27 -40.97 31.89
CA SER A 349 -4.13 -42.14 31.48
C SER A 349 -3.82 -42.51 30.02
N GLU A 350 -3.49 -43.77 29.76
CA GLU A 350 -3.33 -44.37 28.44
C GLU A 350 -4.60 -44.20 27.58
N SER A 351 -5.79 -44.32 28.19
CA SER A 351 -7.09 -44.01 27.61
C SER A 351 -7.20 -42.55 27.10
N PHE A 352 -6.53 -41.58 27.76
CA PHE A 352 -6.54 -40.20 27.32
C PHE A 352 -5.76 -40.04 26.00
N HIS A 353 -4.59 -40.64 25.87
CA HIS A 353 -3.76 -40.56 24.67
C HIS A 353 -4.47 -41.20 23.48
N GLN A 354 -5.03 -42.42 23.66
CA GLN A 354 -5.79 -43.09 22.61
C GLN A 354 -6.99 -42.27 22.14
N LYS A 355 -7.75 -41.66 23.06
CA LYS A 355 -8.90 -40.81 22.71
C LYS A 355 -8.44 -39.55 21.96
N MET A 356 -7.36 -38.94 22.43
CA MET A 356 -6.79 -37.76 21.79
C MET A 356 -6.31 -38.08 20.36
N ASP A 357 -5.63 -39.18 20.16
CA ASP A 357 -5.10 -39.58 18.85
C ASP A 357 -6.21 -39.93 17.88
N ARG A 358 -7.27 -40.62 18.33
CA ARG A 358 -8.48 -40.86 17.51
C ARG A 358 -9.15 -39.57 17.05
N LEU A 359 -9.31 -38.59 17.95
CA LEU A 359 -9.91 -37.32 17.60
C LEU A 359 -9.02 -36.51 16.62
N ARG A 360 -7.71 -36.54 16.83
CA ARG A 360 -6.74 -35.87 15.91
C ARG A 360 -6.78 -36.51 14.53
N SER A 361 -6.76 -37.86 14.45
CA SER A 361 -6.83 -38.57 13.18
C SER A 361 -8.13 -38.25 12.45
N ARG A 362 -9.26 -38.25 13.15
CA ARG A 362 -10.56 -37.94 12.56
C ARG A 362 -10.64 -36.48 12.09
N ALA A 363 -10.10 -35.54 12.87
CA ALA A 363 -10.01 -34.12 12.46
C ALA A 363 -9.15 -33.96 11.19
N ALA A 364 -8.01 -34.65 11.13
CA ALA A 364 -7.12 -34.62 9.97
C ALA A 364 -7.78 -35.20 8.71
N GLU A 365 -8.51 -36.31 8.82
CA GLU A 365 -9.25 -36.89 7.69
C GLU A 365 -10.28 -35.93 7.11
N ILE A 366 -11.08 -35.27 7.97
CA ILE A 366 -12.08 -34.30 7.54
C ILE A 366 -11.40 -33.06 6.91
N GLU A 367 -10.35 -32.56 7.53
CA GLU A 367 -9.59 -31.41 7.01
C GLU A 367 -8.99 -31.71 5.62
N ILE A 368 -8.42 -32.90 5.44
CA ILE A 368 -7.87 -33.33 4.15
C ILE A 368 -9.00 -33.42 3.10
N ARG A 369 -10.16 -33.96 3.45
CA ARG A 369 -11.30 -34.05 2.54
C ARG A 369 -11.81 -32.68 2.12
N ILE A 370 -12.04 -31.76 3.08
CA ILE A 370 -12.46 -30.39 2.77
C ILE A 370 -11.45 -29.74 1.84
N ASN A 371 -10.16 -29.84 2.15
CA ASN A 371 -9.10 -29.25 1.32
C ASN A 371 -9.09 -29.87 -0.09
N ALA A 372 -9.20 -31.19 -0.21
CA ALA A 372 -9.22 -31.84 -1.51
C ALA A 372 -10.39 -31.37 -2.38
N GLU A 373 -11.57 -31.15 -1.82
CA GLU A 373 -12.73 -30.65 -2.52
C GLU A 373 -12.54 -29.18 -2.92
N LEU A 374 -12.14 -28.29 -1.98
CA LEU A 374 -11.92 -26.87 -2.26
C LEU A 374 -10.86 -26.63 -3.34
N PHE A 375 -9.73 -27.33 -3.24
CA PHE A 375 -8.66 -27.20 -4.23
C PHE A 375 -8.99 -27.89 -5.56
N GLY A 376 -9.78 -28.99 -5.52
CA GLY A 376 -10.24 -29.67 -6.72
C GLY A 376 -11.24 -28.87 -7.55
N GLU A 377 -12.10 -28.09 -6.91
CA GLU A 377 -13.07 -27.22 -7.57
C GLU A 377 -12.45 -25.93 -8.13
N ALA A 378 -11.39 -25.44 -7.50
CA ALA A 378 -10.76 -24.18 -7.90
C ALA A 378 -10.04 -24.32 -9.24
N ARG A 379 -10.31 -23.40 -10.16
CA ARG A 379 -9.58 -23.27 -11.44
C ARG A 379 -8.39 -22.34 -11.33
N VAL A 380 -8.48 -21.35 -10.46
CA VAL A 380 -7.42 -20.39 -10.16
C VAL A 380 -7.16 -20.39 -8.65
N ILE A 381 -5.89 -20.57 -8.29
CA ILE A 381 -5.39 -20.28 -6.95
C ILE A 381 -4.77 -18.89 -6.99
N ALA A 382 -5.29 -17.96 -6.18
CA ALA A 382 -4.83 -16.59 -6.14
C ALA A 382 -4.21 -16.25 -4.79
N CYS A 383 -2.99 -15.67 -4.78
CA CYS A 383 -2.30 -15.26 -3.55
C CYS A 383 -1.24 -14.18 -3.83
N THR A 384 -0.70 -13.57 -2.77
CA THR A 384 0.49 -12.74 -2.94
C THR A 384 1.72 -13.59 -3.27
N LEU A 385 2.79 -12.98 -3.79
CA LEU A 385 4.05 -13.69 -4.06
C LEU A 385 4.55 -14.41 -2.80
N VAL A 386 4.58 -13.72 -1.67
CA VAL A 386 4.93 -14.30 -0.37
C VAL A 386 3.89 -15.34 0.09
N GLY A 387 2.61 -15.07 -0.13
CA GLY A 387 1.50 -15.99 0.17
C GLY A 387 1.58 -17.33 -0.56
N SER A 388 2.28 -17.39 -1.70
CA SER A 388 2.52 -18.65 -2.42
C SER A 388 3.38 -19.67 -1.66
N ALA A 389 4.06 -19.23 -0.61
CA ALA A 389 4.81 -20.10 0.31
C ALA A 389 3.93 -20.76 1.38
N HIS A 390 2.62 -20.42 1.42
CA HIS A 390 1.71 -20.96 2.43
C HIS A 390 1.65 -22.49 2.39
N ARG A 391 1.59 -23.12 3.58
CA ARG A 391 1.58 -24.58 3.74
C ARG A 391 0.47 -25.30 2.96
N LEU A 392 -0.69 -24.65 2.75
CA LEU A 392 -1.80 -25.20 1.95
C LEU A 392 -1.39 -25.50 0.51
N LEU A 393 -0.38 -24.80 -0.03
CA LEU A 393 0.13 -25.01 -1.37
C LEU A 393 1.33 -25.97 -1.42
N GLU A 394 1.71 -26.55 -0.29
CA GLU A 394 2.85 -27.47 -0.25
C GLU A 394 2.57 -28.70 -1.11
N GLY A 395 3.56 -29.09 -1.93
CA GLY A 395 3.43 -30.20 -2.89
C GLY A 395 2.68 -29.85 -4.19
N MET A 396 1.93 -28.75 -4.26
CA MET A 396 1.20 -28.38 -5.47
C MET A 396 2.14 -27.88 -6.57
N LYS A 397 1.81 -28.26 -7.81
CA LYS A 397 2.49 -27.82 -9.06
C LYS A 397 1.45 -27.34 -10.05
N PHE A 398 1.84 -26.33 -10.82
CA PHE A 398 0.99 -25.69 -11.82
C PHE A 398 1.70 -25.70 -13.18
N GLY A 399 0.96 -25.81 -14.25
CA GLY A 399 1.50 -25.62 -15.59
C GLY A 399 1.95 -24.17 -15.77
N THR A 400 1.10 -23.23 -15.41
CA THR A 400 1.33 -21.79 -15.59
C THR A 400 1.20 -21.01 -14.28
N LEU A 401 2.18 -20.11 -14.04
CA LEU A 401 2.15 -19.05 -13.05
C LEU A 401 1.94 -17.71 -13.77
N PHE A 402 0.94 -16.97 -13.35
CA PHE A 402 0.74 -15.58 -13.74
C PHE A 402 1.16 -14.66 -12.59
N ILE A 403 1.98 -13.65 -12.88
CA ILE A 403 2.36 -12.61 -11.91
C ILE A 403 1.88 -11.26 -12.45
N ASP A 404 0.86 -10.70 -11.81
CA ASP A 404 0.40 -9.34 -12.11
C ASP A 404 1.21 -8.31 -11.30
N GLU A 405 1.32 -7.10 -11.83
CA GLU A 405 2.15 -6.02 -11.27
C GLU A 405 3.61 -6.44 -11.04
N ALA A 406 4.16 -7.25 -11.94
CA ALA A 406 5.50 -7.82 -11.83
C ALA A 406 6.62 -6.76 -11.79
N ALA A 407 6.39 -5.58 -12.34
CA ALA A 407 7.31 -4.45 -12.31
C ALA A 407 7.46 -3.80 -10.91
N GLN A 408 6.58 -4.14 -9.96
CA GLN A 408 6.61 -3.62 -8.58
C GLN A 408 7.22 -4.61 -7.58
N ALA A 409 7.56 -5.81 -8.03
CA ALA A 409 8.07 -6.87 -7.19
C ALA A 409 9.60 -6.95 -7.25
N LEU A 410 10.26 -7.08 -6.10
CA LEU A 410 11.66 -7.46 -6.06
C LEU A 410 11.83 -8.82 -6.76
N GLU A 411 12.93 -8.97 -7.49
CA GLU A 411 13.24 -10.22 -8.19
C GLU A 411 13.18 -11.43 -7.26
N ALA A 412 13.71 -11.30 -6.04
CA ALA A 412 13.69 -12.35 -5.04
C ALA A 412 12.28 -12.85 -4.69
N ALA A 413 11.30 -11.94 -4.64
CA ALA A 413 9.91 -12.29 -4.37
C ALA A 413 9.27 -13.11 -5.50
N CYS A 414 9.61 -12.81 -6.76
CA CYS A 414 9.13 -13.56 -7.91
C CYS A 414 9.60 -15.02 -7.91
N TRP A 415 10.77 -15.30 -7.36
CA TRP A 415 11.31 -16.66 -7.26
C TRP A 415 10.58 -17.55 -6.24
N ILE A 416 9.78 -16.97 -5.32
CA ILE A 416 9.02 -17.77 -4.33
C ILE A 416 8.01 -18.69 -5.01
N PRO A 417 7.06 -18.22 -5.87
CA PRO A 417 6.11 -19.09 -6.54
C PRO A 417 6.71 -19.89 -7.69
N MET A 418 7.82 -19.47 -8.31
CA MET A 418 8.37 -20.12 -9.53
C MET A 418 8.73 -21.58 -9.36
N ARG A 419 9.08 -22.03 -8.15
CA ARG A 419 9.31 -23.45 -7.87
C ARG A 419 8.12 -24.34 -8.14
N ARG A 420 6.94 -23.75 -8.26
CA ARG A 420 5.66 -24.46 -8.42
C ARG A 420 5.16 -24.52 -9.84
N ALA A 421 5.81 -23.83 -10.78
CA ALA A 421 5.30 -23.65 -12.13
C ALA A 421 6.26 -24.15 -13.21
N SER A 422 5.70 -24.54 -14.35
CA SER A 422 6.47 -24.96 -15.52
C SER A 422 6.77 -23.78 -16.45
N ARG A 423 5.89 -22.79 -16.52
CA ARG A 423 6.08 -21.52 -17.24
C ARG A 423 5.57 -20.34 -16.43
N VAL A 424 6.02 -19.15 -16.79
CA VAL A 424 5.62 -17.91 -16.10
C VAL A 424 5.17 -16.86 -17.11
N ILE A 425 4.05 -16.23 -16.80
CA ILE A 425 3.52 -15.07 -17.51
C ILE A 425 3.60 -13.88 -16.59
N LEU A 426 4.34 -12.86 -17.02
CA LEU A 426 4.51 -11.61 -16.27
C LEU A 426 3.66 -10.52 -16.89
N ALA A 427 2.91 -9.79 -16.09
CA ALA A 427 2.19 -8.61 -16.51
C ALA A 427 2.57 -7.42 -15.63
N GLY A 428 2.79 -6.26 -16.23
CA GLY A 428 3.20 -5.07 -15.50
C GLY A 428 3.59 -3.93 -16.43
N ASP A 429 4.13 -2.89 -15.83
CA ASP A 429 4.64 -1.73 -16.53
C ASP A 429 5.88 -1.18 -15.78
N HIS A 430 7.05 -1.40 -16.33
CA HIS A 430 8.31 -0.94 -15.76
C HIS A 430 8.54 0.58 -15.89
N CYS A 431 7.70 1.28 -16.66
CA CYS A 431 7.67 2.74 -16.71
C CYS A 431 6.79 3.37 -15.60
N GLN A 432 6.16 2.55 -14.76
CA GLN A 432 5.46 2.95 -13.55
C GLN A 432 6.31 2.67 -12.30
N LEU A 433 5.69 2.68 -11.10
CA LEU A 433 6.44 2.56 -9.85
C LEU A 433 7.27 1.28 -9.76
N PRO A 434 8.55 1.39 -9.39
CA PRO A 434 9.43 0.25 -9.13
C PRO A 434 9.15 -0.35 -7.74
N PRO A 435 9.78 -1.48 -7.41
CA PRO A 435 9.80 -1.97 -6.03
C PRO A 435 10.35 -0.92 -5.07
N THR A 436 9.77 -0.85 -3.88
CA THR A 436 10.27 0.04 -2.83
C THR A 436 11.57 -0.51 -2.25
N VAL A 437 12.65 0.25 -2.35
CA VAL A 437 13.96 -0.05 -1.76
C VAL A 437 14.38 1.13 -0.89
N LYS A 438 14.63 0.89 0.39
CA LYS A 438 15.01 1.92 1.37
C LYS A 438 16.50 2.17 1.42
N SER A 439 17.31 1.14 1.17
CA SER A 439 18.76 1.25 1.09
C SER A 439 19.20 1.91 -0.21
N ILE A 440 19.65 3.16 -0.12
CA ILE A 440 20.18 3.90 -1.28
C ILE A 440 21.36 3.16 -1.93
N ALA A 441 22.21 2.52 -1.12
CA ALA A 441 23.34 1.76 -1.63
C ALA A 441 22.87 0.52 -2.40
N ALA A 442 21.90 -0.24 -1.87
CA ALA A 442 21.33 -1.39 -2.57
C ALA A 442 20.59 -0.98 -3.86
N LEU A 443 19.85 0.13 -3.80
CA LEU A 443 19.15 0.67 -4.97
C LEU A 443 20.14 1.04 -6.10
N ARG A 444 21.21 1.78 -5.78
CA ARG A 444 22.26 2.16 -6.74
C ARG A 444 23.01 0.95 -7.32
N ALA A 445 23.14 -0.10 -6.53
CA ALA A 445 23.78 -1.35 -6.95
C ALA A 445 22.84 -2.29 -7.74
N GLY A 446 21.57 -1.90 -7.97
CA GLY A 446 20.66 -2.61 -8.86
C GLY A 446 19.62 -3.50 -8.18
N LEU A 447 19.37 -3.38 -6.87
CA LEU A 447 18.31 -4.15 -6.20
C LEU A 447 16.91 -3.82 -6.73
N GLY A 448 16.71 -2.60 -7.22
CA GLY A 448 15.45 -2.16 -7.82
C GLY A 448 15.16 -2.72 -9.21
N LYS A 449 16.11 -3.40 -9.85
CA LYS A 449 15.90 -4.05 -11.16
C LYS A 449 15.02 -5.28 -10.97
N THR A 450 13.87 -5.29 -11.60
CA THR A 450 12.89 -6.37 -11.46
C THR A 450 13.23 -7.54 -12.37
N LEU A 451 12.65 -8.72 -12.07
CA LEU A 451 12.76 -9.88 -12.95
C LEU A 451 12.13 -9.61 -14.32
N MET A 452 11.01 -8.86 -14.34
CA MET A 452 10.36 -8.47 -15.61
C MET A 452 11.27 -7.61 -16.49
N GLU A 453 11.96 -6.60 -15.92
CA GLU A 453 12.93 -5.77 -16.64
C GLU A 453 14.09 -6.61 -17.18
N ARG A 454 14.64 -7.49 -16.35
CA ARG A 454 15.73 -8.39 -16.74
C ARG A 454 15.35 -9.28 -17.91
N ILE A 455 14.18 -9.90 -17.87
CA ILE A 455 13.70 -10.76 -18.94
C ILE A 455 13.42 -9.94 -20.20
N ALA A 456 12.81 -8.77 -20.07
CA ALA A 456 12.51 -7.89 -21.20
C ALA A 456 13.79 -7.44 -21.93
N GLU A 457 14.86 -7.13 -21.20
CA GLU A 457 16.14 -6.77 -21.78
C GLU A 457 16.85 -7.95 -22.49
N ASN A 458 16.83 -9.13 -21.86
CA ASN A 458 17.48 -10.32 -22.43
C ASN A 458 16.68 -10.98 -23.56
N LYS A 459 15.36 -10.76 -23.60
CA LYS A 459 14.39 -11.42 -24.45
C LYS A 459 13.30 -10.47 -24.93
N PRO A 460 13.64 -9.45 -25.74
CA PRO A 460 12.64 -8.50 -26.22
C PRO A 460 11.52 -9.19 -27.05
N GLU A 461 11.78 -10.36 -27.60
CA GLU A 461 10.82 -11.15 -28.38
C GLU A 461 9.65 -11.71 -27.55
N VAL A 462 9.78 -11.81 -26.22
CA VAL A 462 8.69 -12.30 -25.35
C VAL A 462 7.79 -11.19 -24.84
N VAL A 463 8.09 -9.92 -25.17
CA VAL A 463 7.36 -8.75 -24.68
C VAL A 463 6.31 -8.33 -25.69
N THR A 464 5.08 -8.21 -25.25
CA THR A 464 3.98 -7.61 -26.03
C THR A 464 3.52 -6.33 -25.36
N LEU A 465 3.67 -5.20 -26.06
CA LEU A 465 3.19 -3.90 -25.61
C LEU A 465 1.72 -3.73 -26.00
N LEU A 466 0.87 -3.40 -25.01
CA LEU A 466 -0.49 -2.95 -25.27
C LEU A 466 -0.45 -1.47 -25.69
N LYS A 467 -1.07 -1.12 -26.81
CA LYS A 467 -0.88 0.19 -27.46
C LYS A 467 -2.10 1.10 -27.39
N ILE A 468 -3.30 0.56 -27.11
CA ILE A 468 -4.53 1.35 -27.08
C ILE A 468 -4.97 1.50 -25.65
N GLN A 469 -5.07 2.75 -25.19
CA GLN A 469 -5.52 3.06 -23.83
C GLN A 469 -6.97 3.62 -23.84
N TYR A 470 -7.70 3.36 -22.75
CA TYR A 470 -9.14 3.65 -22.61
C TYR A 470 -9.44 4.56 -21.40
N ARG A 471 -8.42 5.19 -20.82
CA ARG A 471 -8.55 5.98 -19.62
C ARG A 471 -8.52 7.47 -19.87
N MET A 472 -7.48 7.95 -20.54
CA MET A 472 -7.11 9.36 -20.60
C MET A 472 -7.50 10.01 -21.91
N ASN A 473 -7.84 11.31 -21.82
CA ASN A 473 -7.79 12.20 -22.97
C ASN A 473 -6.41 12.11 -23.66
N GLU A 474 -6.38 12.26 -24.97
CA GLU A 474 -5.17 12.13 -25.79
C GLU A 474 -4.04 13.06 -25.33
N ASP A 475 -4.36 14.33 -25.04
CA ASP A 475 -3.34 15.32 -24.66
C ASP A 475 -2.72 15.03 -23.30
N ILE A 476 -3.44 14.35 -22.40
CA ILE A 476 -2.88 13.89 -21.14
C ILE A 476 -1.90 12.72 -21.39
N MET A 477 -2.26 11.79 -22.29
CA MET A 477 -1.44 10.59 -22.52
C MET A 477 -0.26 10.82 -23.46
N ARG A 478 -0.37 11.74 -24.43
CA ARG A 478 0.63 11.93 -25.51
C ARG A 478 2.03 12.15 -24.98
N PHE A 479 2.20 13.05 -24.02
CA PHE A 479 3.52 13.29 -23.42
C PHE A 479 4.10 12.03 -22.76
N SER A 480 3.28 11.29 -21.99
CA SER A 480 3.72 10.03 -21.39
C SER A 480 4.03 8.98 -22.43
N SER A 481 3.25 8.89 -23.52
CA SER A 481 3.48 7.98 -24.64
C SER A 481 4.84 8.24 -25.28
N ASP A 482 5.14 9.49 -25.61
CA ASP A 482 6.39 9.89 -26.27
C ASP A 482 7.60 9.65 -25.37
N TRP A 483 7.51 10.03 -24.09
CA TRP A 483 8.65 9.93 -23.20
C TRP A 483 8.96 8.52 -22.71
N PHE A 484 7.93 7.73 -22.37
CA PHE A 484 8.10 6.43 -21.71
C PHE A 484 7.86 5.23 -22.62
N TYR A 485 7.06 5.39 -23.68
CA TYR A 485 6.60 4.26 -24.51
C TYR A 485 6.95 4.43 -25.99
N GLY A 486 7.87 5.35 -26.32
CA GLY A 486 8.35 5.58 -27.68
C GLY A 486 7.26 6.03 -28.65
N GLY A 487 6.25 6.75 -28.16
CA GLY A 487 5.14 7.24 -28.97
C GLY A 487 4.16 6.17 -29.46
N GLN A 488 4.21 4.95 -28.86
CA GLN A 488 3.43 3.81 -29.37
C GLN A 488 2.06 3.63 -28.69
N VAL A 489 1.76 4.40 -27.65
CA VAL A 489 0.49 4.32 -26.94
C VAL A 489 -0.44 5.42 -27.43
N GLU A 490 -1.62 5.02 -27.87
CA GLU A 490 -2.64 5.89 -28.43
C GLU A 490 -3.95 5.77 -27.66
N SER A 491 -4.72 6.85 -27.63
CA SER A 491 -6.05 6.84 -27.02
C SER A 491 -7.09 6.22 -27.93
N ALA A 492 -7.97 5.40 -27.36
CA ALA A 492 -9.10 4.85 -28.10
C ALA A 492 -10.01 5.99 -28.62
N PRO A 493 -10.59 5.86 -29.82
CA PRO A 493 -11.38 6.94 -30.46
C PRO A 493 -12.48 7.51 -29.58
N GLN A 494 -13.16 6.67 -28.78
CA GLN A 494 -14.29 7.06 -27.95
C GLN A 494 -13.92 7.92 -26.74
N ILE A 495 -12.64 7.97 -26.35
CA ILE A 495 -12.19 8.76 -25.18
C ILE A 495 -11.16 9.82 -25.56
N LYS A 496 -10.76 9.85 -26.82
CA LYS A 496 -9.65 10.66 -27.32
C LYS A 496 -9.79 12.13 -26.96
N TYR A 497 -10.99 12.69 -27.10
CA TYR A 497 -11.28 14.10 -26.88
C TYR A 497 -12.26 14.34 -25.72
N ARG A 498 -12.41 13.36 -24.80
CA ARG A 498 -13.34 13.56 -23.71
C ARG A 498 -12.84 14.63 -22.74
N SER A 499 -13.74 15.54 -22.35
CA SER A 499 -13.49 16.64 -21.44
C SER A 499 -14.67 16.83 -20.50
N ILE A 500 -14.47 17.58 -19.43
CA ILE A 500 -15.54 17.96 -18.50
C ILE A 500 -16.22 19.23 -18.99
N LEU A 501 -15.44 20.19 -19.43
CA LEU A 501 -15.91 21.47 -19.96
C LEU A 501 -15.53 21.56 -21.42
N ASP A 502 -16.42 22.15 -22.24
CA ASP A 502 -16.13 22.46 -23.62
C ASP A 502 -15.04 23.54 -23.68
N PHE A 503 -14.11 23.41 -24.63
CA PHE A 503 -12.97 24.31 -24.80
C PHE A 503 -12.02 24.43 -23.61
N ASP A 504 -12.00 23.44 -22.70
CA ASP A 504 -11.04 23.37 -21.60
C ASP A 504 -9.82 22.55 -22.01
N HIS A 505 -8.62 23.07 -21.74
CA HIS A 505 -7.39 22.33 -22.00
C HIS A 505 -7.29 21.11 -21.06
N PRO A 506 -7.12 19.88 -21.59
CA PRO A 506 -7.05 18.68 -20.76
C PRO A 506 -5.88 18.66 -19.78
N ILE A 507 -4.78 19.35 -20.11
CA ILE A 507 -3.61 19.50 -19.26
C ILE A 507 -3.22 20.96 -19.12
N THR A 508 -2.98 21.41 -17.88
CA THR A 508 -2.55 22.76 -17.56
C THR A 508 -1.45 22.76 -16.52
N TRP A 509 -0.53 23.71 -16.61
CA TRP A 509 0.49 23.94 -15.57
C TRP A 509 0.34 25.35 -15.00
N ILE A 510 0.14 25.46 -13.71
CA ILE A 510 0.09 26.73 -12.98
C ILE A 510 1.47 26.97 -12.38
N ASP A 511 2.14 28.00 -12.89
CA ASP A 511 3.47 28.38 -12.45
C ASP A 511 3.42 29.14 -11.12
N THR A 512 4.15 28.65 -10.12
CA THR A 512 4.28 29.26 -8.80
C THR A 512 5.59 30.03 -8.63
N SER A 513 6.35 30.26 -9.71
CA SER A 513 7.59 31.05 -9.68
C SER A 513 7.33 32.56 -9.73
N ASN A 514 6.23 33.01 -10.34
CA ASN A 514 5.88 34.41 -10.51
C ASN A 514 5.08 34.95 -9.33
N GLU A 515 5.50 36.12 -8.82
CA GLU A 515 4.80 36.87 -7.76
C GLU A 515 3.43 37.42 -8.21
N GLU A 516 3.14 37.43 -9.52
CA GLU A 516 1.90 37.95 -10.11
C GLU A 516 0.66 37.07 -9.85
N ASN A 517 0.84 35.81 -9.46
CA ASN A 517 -0.25 34.94 -9.02
C ASN A 517 -0.68 35.20 -7.56
N ARG A 518 -0.60 36.48 -7.12
CA ARG A 518 -1.15 36.91 -5.84
C ARG A 518 -2.68 36.87 -5.91
N ILE A 519 -3.26 35.80 -5.46
CA ILE A 519 -4.71 35.70 -5.32
C ILE A 519 -5.11 36.41 -4.03
N THR A 520 -5.72 37.56 -4.16
CA THR A 520 -6.44 38.24 -3.09
C THR A 520 -7.70 37.43 -2.79
N ILE A 521 -7.74 36.79 -1.61
CA ILE A 521 -8.98 36.20 -1.11
C ILE A 521 -9.85 37.36 -0.63
N GLU A 522 -10.72 37.88 -1.49
CA GLU A 522 -11.81 38.74 -1.04
C GLU A 522 -12.83 37.85 -0.33
N GLY A 523 -12.88 37.97 0.98
CA GLY A 523 -13.94 37.38 1.79
C GLY A 523 -15.23 38.17 1.59
N GLU A 524 -16.12 37.71 0.71
CA GLU A 524 -17.53 38.10 0.76
C GLU A 524 -18.16 37.38 1.95
N ASP A 525 -18.39 38.15 3.02
CA ASP A 525 -19.52 38.11 3.93
C ASP A 525 -19.23 39.01 5.16
N ALA A 526 -19.44 40.31 4.99
CA ALA A 526 -19.71 41.21 6.11
C ALA A 526 -21.04 41.91 5.85
N PRO A 527 -22.00 41.85 6.78
CA PRO A 527 -23.24 42.57 6.60
C PRO A 527 -23.00 44.08 6.70
N GLU A 528 -23.53 44.82 5.68
CA GLU A 528 -23.71 46.24 5.77
C GLU A 528 -24.71 46.56 6.89
N ASP A 529 -24.24 47.14 8.00
CA ASP A 529 -24.96 48.17 8.75
C ASP A 529 -24.10 48.77 9.86
N SER A 530 -23.89 50.03 9.71
CA SER A 530 -23.82 51.11 10.67
C SER A 530 -22.63 52.05 10.51
N ALA A 531 -23.03 53.25 10.09
CA ALA A 531 -22.19 54.44 10.00
C ALA A 531 -21.67 54.94 11.36
N SER A 532 -20.58 55.65 11.31
CA SER A 532 -20.00 56.67 12.23
C SER A 532 -19.19 56.17 13.44
N THR A 533 -17.93 56.44 13.43
CA THR A 533 -17.17 57.50 14.10
C THR A 533 -15.68 57.14 14.22
N SER A 534 -14.89 58.12 13.87
CA SER A 534 -13.43 58.17 13.96
C SER A 534 -12.84 57.81 15.33
N SER A 535 -11.84 56.94 15.37
CA SER A 535 -10.63 57.18 16.16
C SER A 535 -9.55 56.10 15.85
N SER A 536 -8.38 56.59 15.61
CA SER A 536 -7.11 55.91 15.36
C SER A 536 -6.75 54.85 16.38
N SER A 537 -6.53 53.60 15.91
CA SER A 537 -5.49 52.75 16.48
C SER A 537 -5.15 51.62 15.46
N SER A 538 -3.88 51.54 15.20
CA SER A 538 -3.18 50.59 14.33
C SER A 538 -3.53 49.15 14.64
N ALA A 539 -4.42 48.53 13.85
CA ALA A 539 -4.54 47.10 13.72
C ALA A 539 -3.80 46.71 12.43
N ALA A 540 -2.66 46.07 12.61
CA ALA A 540 -1.85 45.55 11.52
C ALA A 540 -2.67 44.63 10.64
N ASN A 541 -2.90 45.04 9.41
CA ASN A 541 -3.30 44.16 8.30
C ASN A 541 -2.24 43.07 8.18
N GLN A 542 -2.55 41.89 8.67
CA GLN A 542 -1.80 40.68 8.31
C GLN A 542 -2.19 40.25 6.89
N ASN A 543 -1.81 41.03 5.89
CA ASN A 543 -1.55 40.53 4.55
C ASN A 543 -0.30 39.64 4.67
N SER A 544 -0.50 38.34 4.95
CA SER A 544 0.57 37.38 4.81
C SER A 544 0.88 37.25 3.33
N ASP A 545 1.98 37.85 2.87
CA ASP A 545 2.59 37.57 1.58
C ASP A 545 2.73 36.05 1.49
N LEU A 546 1.95 35.40 0.62
CA LEU A 546 2.01 33.95 0.38
C LEU A 546 3.35 33.66 -0.29
N ASN A 547 4.31 33.19 0.49
CA ASN A 547 5.62 32.80 0.00
C ASN A 547 5.57 31.36 -0.52
N PHE A 548 5.70 31.18 -1.85
CA PHE A 548 5.72 29.87 -2.52
C PHE A 548 7.01 29.08 -2.31
N LYS A 549 7.80 29.36 -1.28
CA LYS A 549 9.00 28.60 -0.95
C LYS A 549 8.69 27.32 -0.17
N GLU A 550 9.43 26.26 -0.52
CA GLU A 550 9.36 25.02 0.24
C GLU A 550 9.89 25.18 1.66
N GLN A 551 9.26 24.52 2.61
CA GLN A 551 9.65 24.50 4.03
C GLN A 551 9.93 23.09 4.49
N PHE A 552 10.91 22.93 5.38
CA PHE A 552 11.17 21.66 6.05
C PHE A 552 10.21 21.48 7.23
N VAL A 553 9.65 20.28 7.37
CA VAL A 553 8.75 19.93 8.46
C VAL A 553 9.22 18.65 9.13
N GLY A 554 9.49 18.75 10.46
CA GLY A 554 9.89 17.63 11.29
C GLY A 554 11.34 17.16 11.09
N GLU A 555 11.75 16.18 11.91
CA GLU A 555 13.12 15.61 11.90
C GLU A 555 13.40 14.70 10.69
N SER A 556 12.39 14.34 9.91
CA SER A 556 12.48 13.36 8.82
C SER A 556 12.51 13.97 7.42
N TYR A 557 12.99 15.22 7.28
CA TYR A 557 13.10 15.91 5.99
C TYR A 557 11.79 16.00 5.18
N GLY A 558 10.64 16.00 5.85
CA GLY A 558 9.35 16.30 5.24
C GLY A 558 9.36 17.70 4.63
N ARG A 559 8.73 17.85 3.47
CA ARG A 559 8.62 19.14 2.80
C ARG A 559 7.17 19.55 2.65
N ILE A 560 6.93 20.85 2.79
CA ILE A 560 5.63 21.47 2.61
C ILE A 560 5.80 22.80 1.89
N ASN A 561 4.87 23.11 1.01
CA ASN A 561 4.69 24.43 0.42
C ASN A 561 3.25 24.86 0.71
N LYS A 562 3.07 25.69 1.72
CA LYS A 562 1.72 26.05 2.20
C LYS A 562 0.97 26.89 1.18
N ALA A 563 1.66 27.85 0.54
CA ALA A 563 1.07 28.69 -0.47
C ALA A 563 0.61 27.88 -1.69
N GLU A 564 1.41 26.91 -2.15
CA GLU A 564 1.03 26.00 -3.23
C GLU A 564 -0.14 25.10 -2.85
N ALA A 565 -0.24 24.66 -1.58
CA ALA A 565 -1.38 23.89 -1.12
C ALA A 565 -2.68 24.71 -1.13
N GLU A 566 -2.62 25.97 -0.70
CA GLU A 566 -3.76 26.88 -0.73
C GLU A 566 -4.17 27.19 -2.17
N LEU A 567 -3.22 27.49 -3.04
CA LEU A 567 -3.46 27.69 -4.47
C LEU A 567 -4.08 26.44 -5.13
N THR A 568 -3.63 25.24 -4.75
CA THR A 568 -4.21 23.97 -5.25
C THR A 568 -5.69 23.88 -4.94
N LEU A 569 -6.10 24.26 -3.73
CA LEU A 569 -7.52 24.22 -3.34
C LEU A 569 -8.33 25.34 -3.94
N LEU A 570 -7.75 26.55 -4.09
CA LEU A 570 -8.40 27.64 -4.79
C LEU A 570 -8.68 27.28 -6.25
N THR A 571 -7.68 26.75 -6.94
CA THR A 571 -7.82 26.26 -8.32
C THR A 571 -8.92 25.20 -8.43
N LEU A 572 -8.99 24.25 -7.47
CA LEU A 572 -10.07 23.26 -7.45
C LEU A 572 -11.43 23.91 -7.21
N ALA A 573 -11.52 24.90 -6.30
CA ALA A 573 -12.78 25.60 -6.02
C ALA A 573 -13.27 26.39 -7.24
N GLU A 574 -12.37 27.08 -7.94
CA GLU A 574 -12.68 27.77 -9.20
C GLU A 574 -13.15 26.78 -10.26
N TYR A 575 -12.47 25.65 -10.40
CA TYR A 575 -12.84 24.63 -11.37
C TYR A 575 -14.21 24.02 -11.07
N PHE A 576 -14.52 23.72 -9.80
CA PHE A 576 -15.86 23.28 -9.40
C PHE A 576 -16.93 24.35 -9.61
N THR A 577 -16.60 25.63 -9.44
CA THR A 577 -17.50 26.74 -9.72
C THR A 577 -17.79 26.83 -11.21
N LYS A 578 -16.79 26.70 -12.08
CA LYS A 578 -16.96 26.66 -13.54
C LYS A 578 -17.83 25.50 -14.00
N ILE A 579 -17.68 24.31 -13.42
CA ILE A 579 -18.51 23.12 -13.74
C ILE A 579 -19.94 23.32 -13.23
N GLY A 580 -20.11 23.94 -12.07
CA GLY A 580 -21.36 24.10 -11.36
C GLY A 580 -21.67 22.95 -10.40
N LYS A 581 -22.13 23.29 -9.19
CA LYS A 581 -22.40 22.37 -8.09
C LYS A 581 -23.30 21.18 -8.46
N GLN A 582 -24.38 21.46 -9.21
CA GLN A 582 -25.33 20.41 -9.61
C GLN A 582 -24.67 19.36 -10.49
N ARG A 583 -23.84 19.78 -11.44
CA ARG A 583 -23.13 18.88 -12.35
C ARG A 583 -22.04 18.08 -11.64
N VAL A 584 -21.23 18.74 -10.76
CA VAL A 584 -20.18 18.04 -9.98
C VAL A 584 -20.80 16.91 -9.15
N LEU A 585 -21.91 17.16 -8.46
CA LEU A 585 -22.56 16.17 -7.61
C LEU A 585 -23.40 15.16 -8.41
N GLY A 586 -24.08 15.59 -9.47
CA GLY A 586 -24.94 14.74 -10.30
C GLY A 586 -24.15 13.72 -11.11
N ASP A 587 -23.06 14.16 -11.75
CA ASP A 587 -22.18 13.30 -12.53
C ASP A 587 -21.14 12.58 -11.66
N SER A 588 -21.13 12.90 -10.35
CA SER A 588 -20.15 12.34 -9.38
C SER A 588 -18.70 12.52 -9.83
N ILE A 589 -18.37 13.73 -10.32
CA ILE A 589 -17.02 14.06 -10.80
C ILE A 589 -16.01 13.88 -9.66
N ASP A 590 -15.18 12.88 -9.77
CA ASP A 590 -14.20 12.53 -8.75
C ASP A 590 -12.83 13.21 -8.98
N VAL A 591 -12.22 13.65 -7.88
CA VAL A 591 -11.00 14.43 -7.89
C VAL A 591 -9.92 13.75 -7.05
N GLY A 592 -8.71 13.71 -7.60
CA GLY A 592 -7.51 13.32 -6.88
C GLY A 592 -6.54 14.49 -6.74
N ILE A 593 -6.04 14.72 -5.53
CA ILE A 593 -4.93 15.63 -5.29
C ILE A 593 -3.71 14.81 -4.90
N ILE A 594 -2.66 14.93 -5.68
CA ILE A 594 -1.44 14.14 -5.54
C ILE A 594 -0.29 15.06 -5.14
N SER A 595 0.50 14.63 -4.15
CA SER A 595 1.76 15.29 -3.82
C SER A 595 2.84 14.25 -3.49
N PRO A 596 4.12 14.50 -3.84
CA PRO A 596 5.21 13.59 -3.51
C PRO A 596 5.54 13.53 -2.01
N TYR A 597 5.03 14.47 -1.20
CA TYR A 597 5.38 14.60 0.21
C TYR A 597 4.17 14.40 1.13
N ARG A 598 4.29 13.49 2.09
CA ARG A 598 3.23 13.21 3.08
C ARG A 598 2.82 14.45 3.90
N ALA A 599 3.78 15.33 4.23
CA ALA A 599 3.48 16.56 4.95
C ALA A 599 2.51 17.47 4.18
N GLN A 600 2.72 17.60 2.86
CA GLN A 600 1.82 18.35 1.97
C GLN A 600 0.43 17.70 1.90
N VAL A 601 0.40 16.37 1.76
CA VAL A 601 -0.87 15.61 1.74
C VAL A 601 -1.68 15.84 3.03
N GLN A 602 -1.03 15.77 4.19
CA GLN A 602 -1.71 16.00 5.48
C GLN A 602 -2.20 17.44 5.60
N TYR A 603 -1.44 18.41 5.13
CA TYR A 603 -1.85 19.80 5.15
C TYR A 603 -3.04 20.07 4.23
N LEU A 604 -3.04 19.53 3.00
CA LEU A 604 -4.16 19.60 2.07
C LEU A 604 -5.44 18.96 2.67
N LYS A 605 -5.33 17.79 3.28
CA LYS A 605 -6.46 17.13 3.98
C LYS A 605 -7.02 18.02 5.09
N LYS A 606 -6.15 18.70 5.86
CA LYS A 606 -6.56 19.63 6.92
C LYS A 606 -7.30 20.85 6.35
N LEU A 607 -6.79 21.42 5.27
CA LEU A 607 -7.43 22.57 4.60
C LEU A 607 -8.81 22.22 4.03
N ILE A 608 -8.95 21.05 3.36
CA ILE A 608 -10.27 20.60 2.83
C ILE A 608 -11.29 20.42 3.96
N LYS A 609 -10.85 19.97 5.14
CA LYS A 609 -11.75 19.91 6.31
C LYS A 609 -12.11 21.31 6.85
N LYS A 610 -11.19 22.26 6.74
CA LYS A 610 -11.35 23.64 7.24
C LYS A 610 -12.28 24.48 6.34
N TYR A 611 -12.16 24.36 5.01
CA TYR A 611 -12.93 25.18 4.09
C TYR A 611 -14.37 24.65 3.92
N GLU A 612 -15.35 25.49 4.24
CA GLU A 612 -16.80 25.18 4.11
C GLU A 612 -17.21 24.88 2.67
N PHE A 613 -16.58 25.54 1.68
CA PHE A 613 -16.83 25.30 0.26
C PHE A 613 -16.76 23.82 -0.10
N PHE A 614 -15.77 23.07 0.44
CA PHE A 614 -15.59 21.66 0.10
C PHE A 614 -16.50 20.69 0.85
N LYS A 615 -17.29 21.15 1.81
CA LYS A 615 -18.16 20.30 2.63
C LYS A 615 -19.06 19.36 1.81
N PRO A 616 -19.78 19.81 0.75
CA PRO A 616 -20.61 18.94 -0.07
C PRO A 616 -19.80 17.99 -0.95
N TYR A 617 -18.54 18.30 -1.26
CA TYR A 617 -17.69 17.58 -2.21
C TYR A 617 -16.69 16.62 -1.55
N ARG A 618 -16.58 16.59 -0.21
CA ARG A 618 -15.54 15.82 0.52
C ARG A 618 -15.47 14.35 0.14
N ARG A 619 -16.61 13.75 -0.23
CA ARG A 619 -16.66 12.34 -0.66
C ARG A 619 -16.08 12.11 -2.06
N LEU A 620 -16.06 13.14 -2.89
CA LEU A 620 -15.52 13.10 -4.25
C LEU A 620 -14.03 13.43 -4.31
N ILE A 621 -13.46 14.02 -3.25
CA ILE A 621 -12.07 14.47 -3.21
C ILE A 621 -11.22 13.48 -2.40
N SER A 622 -10.20 12.95 -3.03
CA SER A 622 -9.18 12.11 -2.40
C SER A 622 -7.81 12.77 -2.49
N VAL A 623 -7.06 12.76 -1.37
CA VAL A 623 -5.71 13.34 -1.30
C VAL A 623 -4.74 12.29 -0.84
N ASN A 624 -3.69 12.01 -1.62
CA ASN A 624 -2.69 11.01 -1.26
C ASN A 624 -1.33 11.30 -1.93
N THR A 625 -0.33 10.52 -1.53
CA THR A 625 0.95 10.47 -2.24
C THR A 625 0.80 9.73 -3.57
N VAL A 626 1.81 9.86 -4.45
CA VAL A 626 1.85 9.13 -5.72
C VAL A 626 1.65 7.62 -5.52
N ASP A 627 2.38 7.04 -4.56
CA ASP A 627 2.28 5.61 -4.24
C ASP A 627 0.86 5.21 -3.79
N GLY A 628 0.20 6.09 -3.03
CA GLY A 628 -1.18 5.85 -2.55
C GLY A 628 -2.27 5.97 -3.62
N PHE A 629 -1.95 6.58 -4.78
CA PHE A 629 -2.84 6.64 -5.94
C PHE A 629 -2.61 5.52 -6.96
N GLN A 630 -1.64 4.64 -6.71
CA GLN A 630 -1.34 3.58 -7.65
C GLN A 630 -2.57 2.66 -7.88
N GLY A 631 -2.83 2.31 -9.14
CA GLY A 631 -3.99 1.51 -9.53
C GLY A 631 -5.33 2.27 -9.55
N GLN A 632 -5.37 3.51 -9.06
CA GLN A 632 -6.58 4.33 -9.06
C GLN A 632 -6.59 5.29 -10.25
N GLU A 633 -7.74 5.86 -10.54
CA GLU A 633 -7.94 6.89 -11.55
C GLU A 633 -9.03 7.85 -11.09
N ARG A 634 -9.00 9.10 -11.57
CA ARG A 634 -9.97 10.15 -11.27
C ARG A 634 -10.28 10.97 -12.51
N ASP A 635 -11.44 11.58 -12.53
CA ASP A 635 -11.82 12.48 -13.62
C ASP A 635 -10.90 13.68 -13.70
N VAL A 636 -10.56 14.25 -12.53
CA VAL A 636 -9.66 15.39 -12.38
C VAL A 636 -8.50 15.01 -11.45
N ILE A 637 -7.29 15.32 -11.86
CA ILE A 637 -6.10 15.21 -11.02
C ILE A 637 -5.44 16.57 -10.89
N LEU A 638 -5.15 16.96 -9.65
CA LEU A 638 -4.25 18.08 -9.34
C LEU A 638 -2.95 17.52 -8.74
N ILE A 639 -1.81 17.99 -9.24
CA ILE A 639 -0.49 17.60 -8.74
C ILE A 639 0.17 18.81 -8.10
N SER A 640 0.42 18.76 -6.78
CA SER A 640 1.21 19.75 -6.05
C SER A 640 2.65 19.28 -5.93
N LEU A 641 3.58 19.91 -6.67
CA LEU A 641 4.98 19.48 -6.79
C LEU A 641 5.82 19.86 -5.57
N VAL A 642 5.41 20.89 -4.83
CA VAL A 642 6.02 21.37 -3.57
C VAL A 642 7.39 22.02 -3.73
N ARG A 643 8.22 21.52 -4.66
CA ARG A 643 9.62 21.93 -4.80
C ARG A 643 9.73 23.34 -5.36
N SER A 644 10.41 24.20 -4.57
CA SER A 644 10.69 25.60 -4.92
C SER A 644 12.00 26.02 -4.26
N ASN A 645 13.10 25.98 -5.04
CA ASN A 645 14.44 26.32 -4.59
C ASN A 645 15.33 26.76 -5.76
N ASP A 646 16.34 27.57 -5.46
CA ASP A 646 17.23 28.15 -6.46
C ASP A 646 18.23 27.16 -7.06
N GLU A 647 18.41 26.00 -6.39
CA GLU A 647 19.38 24.97 -6.79
C GLU A 647 18.81 23.97 -7.82
N GLY A 648 17.51 24.00 -8.11
CA GLY A 648 16.85 23.05 -9.02
C GLY A 648 16.81 21.62 -8.45
N GLN A 649 16.80 21.50 -7.13
CA GLN A 649 16.69 20.20 -6.49
C GLN A 649 15.25 19.72 -6.48
N ILE A 650 14.94 18.70 -7.26
CA ILE A 650 13.58 18.14 -7.40
C ILE A 650 13.28 16.94 -6.50
N GLY A 651 14.26 16.47 -5.70
CA GLY A 651 14.06 15.41 -4.69
C GLY A 651 13.49 14.10 -5.24
N PHE A 652 12.40 13.63 -4.67
CA PHE A 652 11.72 12.37 -5.08
C PHE A 652 11.20 12.37 -6.52
N LEU A 653 11.00 13.56 -7.10
CA LEU A 653 10.57 13.74 -8.49
C LEU A 653 11.67 13.46 -9.53
N LYS A 654 12.89 13.12 -9.07
CA LYS A 654 13.97 12.58 -9.91
C LYS A 654 13.61 11.20 -10.49
N ASP A 655 12.84 10.40 -9.78
CA ASP A 655 12.27 9.18 -10.34
C ASP A 655 11.06 9.53 -11.19
N LEU A 656 11.30 9.67 -12.49
CA LEU A 656 10.29 10.11 -13.46
C LEU A 656 9.08 9.18 -13.56
N ARG A 657 9.24 7.90 -13.17
CA ARG A 657 8.14 6.93 -13.10
C ARG A 657 7.05 7.39 -12.14
N ARG A 658 7.40 8.10 -11.07
CA ARG A 658 6.44 8.71 -10.14
C ARG A 658 5.60 9.79 -10.84
N MET A 659 6.24 10.62 -11.65
CA MET A 659 5.50 11.62 -12.41
C MET A 659 4.63 11.00 -13.49
N ASN A 660 5.12 9.95 -14.17
CA ASN A 660 4.32 9.17 -15.10
C ASN A 660 3.06 8.61 -14.42
N VAL A 661 3.20 7.99 -13.25
CA VAL A 661 2.05 7.49 -12.47
C VAL A 661 1.11 8.61 -12.09
N ALA A 662 1.61 9.73 -11.58
CA ALA A 662 0.77 10.86 -11.13
C ALA A 662 -0.06 11.44 -12.28
N MET A 663 0.58 11.73 -13.43
CA MET A 663 -0.10 12.27 -14.61
C MET A 663 -1.16 11.33 -15.18
N THR A 664 -0.83 10.03 -15.25
CA THR A 664 -1.69 9.01 -15.86
C THR A 664 -2.84 8.52 -14.96
N ARG A 665 -3.07 9.21 -13.83
CA ARG A 665 -4.27 9.01 -13.00
C ARG A 665 -5.47 9.79 -13.50
N ALA A 666 -5.24 10.87 -14.27
CA ALA A 666 -6.29 11.74 -14.80
C ALA A 666 -7.02 11.12 -15.98
N ARG A 667 -8.35 11.18 -15.99
CA ARG A 667 -9.16 10.78 -17.14
C ARG A 667 -9.39 11.94 -18.10
N MET A 668 -9.79 13.10 -17.60
CA MET A 668 -10.28 14.22 -18.40
C MET A 668 -9.56 15.54 -18.14
N LYS A 669 -9.06 15.76 -16.92
CA LYS A 669 -8.36 17.00 -16.57
C LYS A 669 -7.16 16.72 -15.68
N LEU A 670 -6.03 17.29 -16.06
CA LEU A 670 -4.79 17.27 -15.28
C LEU A 670 -4.31 18.71 -15.04
N ILE A 671 -4.15 19.09 -13.78
CA ILE A 671 -3.63 20.39 -13.37
C ILE A 671 -2.34 20.17 -12.58
N ILE A 672 -1.25 20.72 -13.05
CA ILE A 672 0.06 20.65 -12.40
C ILE A 672 0.33 22.01 -11.76
N LEU A 673 0.65 22.03 -10.47
CA LEU A 673 1.05 23.24 -9.75
C LEU A 673 2.49 23.09 -9.28
N GLY A 674 3.32 24.04 -9.61
CA GLY A 674 4.73 24.01 -9.18
C GLY A 674 5.59 25.08 -9.80
N ASN A 675 6.72 25.34 -9.13
CA ASN A 675 7.69 26.35 -9.52
C ASN A 675 8.44 25.93 -10.80
N LYS A 676 8.16 26.63 -11.89
CA LYS A 676 8.77 26.42 -13.21
C LYS A 676 10.29 26.48 -13.14
N ASP A 677 10.84 27.53 -12.52
CA ASP A 677 12.29 27.78 -12.52
C ASP A 677 13.08 26.67 -11.79
N THR A 678 12.48 26.10 -10.74
CA THR A 678 13.05 24.94 -10.06
C THR A 678 12.96 23.68 -10.91
N MET A 679 11.76 23.39 -11.44
CA MET A 679 11.46 22.11 -12.09
C MET A 679 12.10 21.99 -13.47
N THR A 680 12.09 23.05 -14.28
CA THR A 680 12.60 23.03 -15.66
C THR A 680 14.13 22.95 -15.77
N LYS A 681 14.86 23.03 -14.67
CA LYS A 681 16.28 22.66 -14.64
C LYS A 681 16.51 21.17 -14.97
N HIS A 682 15.48 20.34 -14.80
CA HIS A 682 15.52 18.95 -15.23
C HIS A 682 14.89 18.79 -16.62
N PRO A 683 15.57 18.12 -17.57
CA PRO A 683 15.14 18.04 -18.99
C PRO A 683 13.71 17.51 -19.19
N PHE A 684 13.26 16.53 -18.39
CA PHE A 684 11.91 16.00 -18.44
C PHE A 684 10.86 17.08 -18.17
N TYR A 685 11.02 17.82 -17.07
CA TYR A 685 10.05 18.85 -16.67
C TYR A 685 10.09 20.05 -17.61
N LYS A 686 11.26 20.35 -18.19
CA LYS A 686 11.38 21.38 -19.22
C LYS A 686 10.55 20.97 -20.46
N LYS A 687 10.69 19.74 -20.94
CA LYS A 687 9.91 19.24 -22.06
C LYS A 687 8.41 19.13 -21.75
N LEU A 688 8.05 18.78 -20.54
CA LEU A 688 6.65 18.75 -20.10
C LEU A 688 6.05 20.17 -20.08
N TRP A 689 6.80 21.14 -19.57
CA TRP A 689 6.38 22.54 -19.61
C TRP A 689 6.18 23.03 -21.05
N GLU A 690 7.19 22.84 -21.92
CA GLU A 690 7.13 23.20 -23.34
C GLU A 690 5.94 22.54 -24.06
N TYR A 691 5.64 21.29 -23.74
CA TYR A 691 4.50 20.57 -24.27
C TYR A 691 3.16 21.21 -23.85
N VAL A 692 3.00 21.53 -22.55
CA VAL A 692 1.77 22.15 -22.02
C VAL A 692 1.58 23.56 -22.60
N GLU A 693 2.65 24.35 -22.70
CA GLU A 693 2.61 25.68 -23.32
C GLU A 693 2.25 25.61 -24.82
N GLY A 694 2.77 24.60 -25.52
CA GLY A 694 2.45 24.38 -26.94
C GLY A 694 0.97 24.15 -27.15
N LEU A 695 0.33 23.33 -26.29
CA LEU A 695 -1.12 23.08 -26.37
C LEU A 695 -1.96 24.33 -26.11
N ASN A 696 -1.48 25.24 -25.26
CA ASN A 696 -2.19 26.48 -24.91
C ASN A 696 -2.04 27.57 -26.00
N ASN A 697 -1.04 27.46 -26.89
CA ASN A 697 -0.74 28.44 -27.93
C ASN A 697 -1.25 28.04 -29.34
N ASP A 698 -1.78 26.83 -29.50
CA ASP A 698 -2.31 26.30 -30.77
C ASP A 698 -3.79 26.72 -31.03
N GLU A 699 -4.29 27.82 -30.40
CA GLU A 699 -5.59 28.44 -30.65
C GLU A 699 -5.57 29.48 -31.78
#